data_0f2b71e03a11da05a1be7b18580aa79b
#
_entry.id   0f2b71e03a11da05a1be7b18580aa79b
#
_cell.length_a   1.000
_cell.length_b   1.000
_cell.length_c   1.000
_cell.angle_alpha   90.00
_cell.angle_beta   90.00
_cell.angle_gamma   90.00
#
_symmetry.space_group_name_H-M   'P 1'
#
loop_
_entity.id
_entity.type
_entity.pdbx_description
1 polymer ?
#
loop_
_entity_poly.entity_id
_entity_poly.type
_entity_poly.pdbx_seq_one_letter_code
_entity_poly.pdbx_strand_id
1 'polypeptide(L)'
;MELIENGVFDLHVFSFRVFYIKKNENIVFGRRVTTVIKELDMSNGKQQRSAHRNPLINTTEIAQMANVSVSTVSNWKRRSDTFPEPVGTKDGKPAFDYDRVARWLRDNDKEFHDSRVRSLVWEYANQVRGKMDAIEGGARFVAFLHLRKAASEYGLEVQWQTLVDDGDEESWVSYVDDIETIERETKHLLSNYVVDYVRDLVEGDDIETIQDNVSLVDAIDLPNIMEAADMVIDAMWNNRQVYLGDNDSPLYHVMSEMANAWAKTCSEPNPTFYDPACGGAFVAMRVALRNPQYRFALADINSLAAVITQARFFLQFGKKATETVVLNDLVRKNPFPDLKCSLSVVTPPLGLSASSDADVTDRRWKYDVSNGGSRQRAFSSEVAFLQDCIFHLDKEGRAFIALRPSFATSRLLANLRRRMVADGVIEAIISLPRRQLRDTSIPLDIWVLSHGTKQNRVHLIDCASATEEAPQEGLPVYLAEPLNGYADGKYRWMDVECADILADENISLAPDKWIKPEGMNPKNICFESSAEISEIRQRLGQVDDESNPLRDLPNSLTNMKESRVFTLRELVDSNEAELIRGNTQSVGRDAVYQEDVITPQILSEGMASLTKSGNVGKREHITEPGDIVFRKLGSTHAVVDVEGGHRMSHTVLALRMKGDNWIPEFVAICLQAAWNQKDTPRNIAGQIDPLDMELPVVPLEMQRKLVEIQRAADELKHLSAAAVGYAATFCNAIRFGAEEGNDPPR
;
A
#
# COMPACT_ATOMS: atom_id res chain seq x y z
N MET A 1 -17.01 -25.18 42.06
CA MET A 1 -17.15 -23.73 41.95
C MET A 1 -16.09 -23.11 42.84
N GLU A 2 -14.86 -23.31 42.44
CA GLU A 2 -13.61 -22.84 43.05
C GLU A 2 -12.48 -23.38 42.18
N LEU A 3 -12.15 -22.67 41.10
CA LEU A 3 -10.99 -22.93 40.22
C LEU A 3 -11.08 -22.08 38.96
N ILE A 4 -11.25 -20.74 39.11
CA ILE A 4 -10.99 -19.78 38.05
C ILE A 4 -10.55 -18.46 38.71
N GLU A 5 -9.38 -18.48 39.29
CA GLU A 5 -8.66 -17.27 39.69
C GLU A 5 -7.17 -17.46 39.41
N ASN A 6 -6.81 -17.64 38.19
CA ASN A 6 -5.45 -17.44 37.64
C ASN A 6 -5.51 -17.73 36.13
N GLY A 7 -6.06 -16.81 35.40
CA GLY A 7 -6.05 -16.88 33.91
C GLY A 7 -4.66 -16.51 33.40
N VAL A 8 -3.87 -17.51 33.11
CA VAL A 8 -2.68 -17.36 32.25
C VAL A 8 -3.12 -17.58 30.84
N PHE A 9 -3.16 -16.55 30.03
CA PHE A 9 -3.29 -16.67 28.58
C PHE A 9 -1.90 -16.69 27.98
N ASP A 10 -1.52 -17.81 27.38
CA ASP A 10 -0.27 -17.99 26.66
C ASP A 10 -0.53 -17.61 25.19
N LEU A 11 -0.14 -16.41 24.81
CA LEU A 11 -0.14 -15.95 23.41
C LEU A 11 1.24 -16.22 22.83
N HIS A 12 1.40 -17.37 22.20
CA HIS A 12 2.57 -17.73 21.40
C HIS A 12 2.51 -17.05 20.03
N VAL A 13 2.92 -15.80 19.93
CA VAL A 13 3.46 -15.21 18.70
C VAL A 13 4.51 -14.19 19.11
N PHE A 14 5.77 -14.48 18.79
CA PHE A 14 6.97 -13.68 19.09
C PHE A 14 7.34 -13.49 20.57
N SER A 15 8.39 -14.14 20.95
CA SER A 15 9.38 -13.96 22.05
C SER A 15 9.15 -12.96 23.19
N PHE A 16 7.94 -12.57 23.54
CA PHE A 16 7.68 -11.77 24.74
C PHE A 16 6.61 -12.42 25.59
N ARG A 17 7.00 -12.82 26.81
CA ARG A 17 6.04 -13.22 27.84
C ARG A 17 5.65 -11.99 28.65
N VAL A 18 4.42 -11.52 28.47
CA VAL A 18 3.82 -10.47 29.29
C VAL A 18 2.95 -11.13 30.34
N PHE A 19 3.21 -10.87 31.62
CA PHE A 19 2.39 -11.34 32.73
C PHE A 19 1.51 -10.20 33.24
N TYR A 20 0.20 -10.40 33.28
CA TYR A 20 -0.74 -9.48 33.89
C TYR A 20 -1.11 -9.95 35.31
N ILE A 21 -0.96 -9.07 36.28
CA ILE A 21 -1.48 -9.29 37.64
C ILE A 21 -2.53 -8.22 37.90
N LYS A 22 -3.79 -8.64 38.08
CA LYS A 22 -4.88 -7.73 38.44
C LYS A 22 -4.90 -7.53 39.95
N LYS A 23 -4.73 -6.32 40.41
CA LYS A 23 -4.90 -5.96 41.82
C LYS A 23 -5.66 -4.63 41.90
N ASN A 24 -6.89 -4.73 42.44
CA ASN A 24 -7.76 -3.61 42.79
C ASN A 24 -7.87 -2.50 41.70
N GLU A 25 -8.56 -2.84 40.60
CA GLU A 25 -9.00 -1.90 39.55
C GLU A 25 -7.92 -1.12 38.79
N ASN A 26 -6.64 -1.33 39.08
CA ASN A 26 -5.54 -0.79 38.28
C ASN A 26 -4.66 -1.92 37.73
N ILE A 27 -4.27 -1.81 36.47
CA ILE A 27 -3.37 -2.76 35.81
C ILE A 27 -1.93 -2.33 36.12
N VAL A 28 -1.19 -3.19 36.85
CA VAL A 28 0.23 -2.96 37.18
C VAL A 28 1.07 -3.98 36.43
N PHE A 29 2.07 -3.52 35.70
CA PHE A 29 3.06 -4.37 35.03
C PHE A 29 4.14 -4.80 36.03
N GLY A 30 4.38 -6.11 36.15
CA GLY A 30 5.40 -6.65 37.05
C GLY A 30 6.56 -7.32 36.31
N ARG A 31 7.77 -6.95 36.66
CA ARG A 31 9.04 -7.50 36.13
C ARG A 31 9.49 -8.74 36.92
N ARG A 32 10.14 -9.66 36.19
CA ARG A 32 11.09 -10.62 36.78
C ARG A 32 12.50 -10.25 36.34
N VAL A 33 13.29 -9.81 37.31
CA VAL A 33 14.70 -9.48 37.15
C VAL A 33 15.50 -10.76 36.96
N THR A 34 16.23 -10.87 35.86
CA THR A 34 17.33 -11.85 35.71
C THR A 34 18.63 -11.08 35.70
N THR A 35 19.25 -10.99 36.85
CA THR A 35 20.62 -10.48 37.01
C THR A 35 21.59 -11.54 36.52
N VAL A 36 22.28 -11.29 35.43
CA VAL A 36 23.52 -12.01 35.07
C VAL A 36 24.66 -11.01 35.06
N ILE A 37 25.56 -11.25 35.97
CA ILE A 37 26.82 -10.52 36.17
C ILE A 37 27.66 -10.60 34.92
N LYS A 38 28.00 -9.47 34.32
CA LYS A 38 29.17 -9.27 33.46
C LYS A 38 29.93 -8.06 33.94
N GLU A 39 30.75 -8.27 34.97
CA GLU A 39 31.95 -7.47 35.18
C GLU A 39 33.05 -8.10 34.35
N LEU A 40 33.51 -7.36 33.31
CA LEU A 40 34.90 -7.34 32.81
C LEU A 40 34.90 -6.59 31.47
N ASP A 41 35.70 -5.54 31.44
CA ASP A 41 36.05 -4.63 30.32
C ASP A 41 35.33 -3.27 30.22
N MET A 42 35.33 -2.52 31.29
CA MET A 42 34.88 -1.11 31.29
C MET A 42 36.07 -0.09 31.35
N SER A 43 37.25 -0.39 30.84
CA SER A 43 38.38 0.58 30.94
C SER A 43 38.90 1.17 29.63
N ASN A 44 38.47 0.72 28.45
CA ASN A 44 39.00 1.21 27.16
C ASN A 44 37.97 1.92 26.24
N GLY A 45 36.70 2.07 26.63
CA GLY A 45 35.67 2.71 25.80
C GLY A 45 35.34 4.18 26.15
N LYS A 46 35.77 4.68 27.31
CA LYS A 46 35.29 5.96 27.85
C LYS A 46 36.00 7.24 27.35
N GLN A 47 37.02 7.17 26.50
CA GLN A 47 37.78 8.39 26.14
C GLN A 47 37.53 8.98 24.75
N GLN A 48 36.50 8.54 23.98
CA GLN A 48 36.21 9.09 22.64
C GLN A 48 34.75 9.50 22.36
N ARG A 49 33.86 9.63 23.39
CA ARG A 49 32.44 9.91 23.17
C ARG A 49 32.03 11.37 23.08
N SER A 50 32.90 12.36 23.25
CA SER A 50 32.54 13.79 23.31
C SER A 50 32.96 14.64 22.10
N ALA A 51 33.05 14.09 20.89
CA ALA A 51 33.17 14.90 19.68
C ALA A 51 31.87 14.71 18.86
N HIS A 52 31.24 15.79 18.44
CA HIS A 52 30.12 15.76 17.49
C HIS A 52 30.36 14.69 16.44
N ARG A 53 29.52 13.66 16.40
CA ARG A 53 29.74 12.49 15.55
C ARG A 53 29.49 12.89 14.11
N ASN A 54 30.58 13.13 13.37
CA ASN A 54 30.48 13.39 11.94
C ASN A 54 30.13 12.09 11.20
N PRO A 55 29.14 12.12 10.25
CA PRO A 55 28.81 10.93 9.51
C PRO A 55 30.01 10.43 8.71
N LEU A 56 30.17 9.11 8.67
CA LEU A 56 31.17 8.46 7.82
C LEU A 56 30.59 8.23 6.43
N ILE A 57 31.32 8.65 5.41
CA ILE A 57 30.95 8.50 4.00
C ILE A 57 31.97 7.67 3.23
N ASN A 58 31.49 6.82 2.33
CA ASN A 58 32.36 6.04 1.45
C ASN A 58 32.60 6.73 0.10
N THR A 59 33.44 6.16 -0.74
CA THR A 59 33.81 6.74 -2.04
C THR A 59 32.61 6.95 -2.98
N THR A 60 31.57 6.14 -2.88
CA THR A 60 30.33 6.27 -3.69
C THR A 60 29.52 7.49 -3.24
N GLU A 61 29.38 7.67 -1.93
CA GLU A 61 28.69 8.83 -1.35
C GLU A 61 29.45 10.14 -1.65
N ILE A 62 30.81 10.14 -1.61
CA ILE A 62 31.62 11.29 -2.04
C ILE A 62 31.37 11.62 -3.53
N ALA A 63 31.25 10.61 -4.37
CA ALA A 63 30.99 10.80 -5.79
C ALA A 63 29.60 11.45 -6.05
N GLN A 64 28.59 11.04 -5.31
CA GLN A 64 27.24 11.63 -5.33
C GLN A 64 27.27 13.08 -4.82
N MET A 65 27.95 13.32 -3.70
CA MET A 65 28.10 14.64 -3.06
C MET A 65 28.79 15.66 -3.97
N ALA A 66 29.67 15.21 -4.84
CA ALA A 66 30.40 16.03 -5.81
C ALA A 66 29.85 15.94 -7.23
N ASN A 67 28.75 15.24 -7.45
CA ASN A 67 28.12 15.00 -8.77
C ASN A 67 29.13 14.47 -9.82
N VAL A 68 29.97 13.52 -9.42
CA VAL A 68 31.01 12.94 -10.29
C VAL A 68 30.99 11.41 -10.26
N SER A 69 31.74 10.78 -11.15
CA SER A 69 31.92 9.33 -11.11
C SER A 69 32.80 8.87 -9.96
N VAL A 70 32.59 7.64 -9.45
CA VAL A 70 33.43 6.99 -8.42
C VAL A 70 34.91 6.92 -8.85
N SER A 71 35.16 6.76 -10.15
CA SER A 71 36.49 6.78 -10.71
C SER A 71 37.17 8.14 -10.58
N THR A 72 36.42 9.23 -10.67
CA THR A 72 36.90 10.60 -10.45
C THR A 72 37.36 10.78 -9.01
N VAL A 73 36.61 10.35 -8.02
CA VAL A 73 36.95 10.39 -6.60
C VAL A 73 38.21 9.53 -6.34
N SER A 74 38.28 8.34 -6.95
CA SER A 74 39.48 7.48 -6.84
C SER A 74 40.72 8.14 -7.41
N ASN A 75 40.58 8.94 -8.47
CA ASN A 75 41.68 9.74 -9.03
C ASN A 75 42.07 10.88 -8.09
N TRP A 76 41.13 11.56 -7.43
CA TRP A 76 41.46 12.59 -6.44
C TRP A 76 42.28 12.01 -5.28
N LYS A 77 41.86 10.89 -4.72
CA LYS A 77 42.56 10.16 -3.66
C LYS A 77 44.01 9.82 -4.02
N ARG A 78 44.26 9.50 -5.29
CA ARG A 78 45.61 9.10 -5.75
C ARG A 78 46.50 10.28 -6.11
N ARG A 79 45.89 11.41 -6.56
CA ARG A 79 46.65 12.54 -7.15
C ARG A 79 46.76 13.76 -6.24
N SER A 80 46.00 13.83 -5.17
CA SER A 80 46.01 14.95 -4.24
C SER A 80 46.48 14.48 -2.88
N ASP A 81 47.59 15.00 -2.44
CA ASP A 81 48.16 14.74 -1.12
C ASP A 81 47.35 15.40 0.02
N THR A 82 46.41 16.30 -0.35
CA THR A 82 45.49 16.97 0.60
C THR A 82 44.15 16.31 0.73
N PHE A 83 43.88 15.25 -0.07
CA PHE A 83 42.62 14.52 0.07
C PHE A 83 42.53 13.83 1.44
N PRO A 84 41.36 13.91 2.17
CA PRO A 84 41.25 13.33 3.50
C PRO A 84 41.61 11.83 3.54
N GLU A 85 42.35 11.43 4.56
CA GLU A 85 42.61 10.02 4.82
C GLU A 85 41.37 9.33 5.39
N PRO A 86 41.17 8.04 5.10
CA PRO A 86 40.05 7.27 5.67
C PRO A 86 40.20 7.15 7.19
N VAL A 87 39.12 7.34 7.91
CA VAL A 87 39.07 7.27 9.38
C VAL A 87 38.45 5.97 9.89
N GLY A 88 37.94 5.11 8.99
CA GLY A 88 37.35 3.84 9.34
C GLY A 88 36.88 3.05 8.12
N THR A 89 35.91 2.15 8.32
CA THR A 89 35.29 1.37 7.25
C THR A 89 33.76 1.48 7.35
N LYS A 90 33.08 1.60 6.20
CA LYS A 90 31.62 1.56 6.04
C LYS A 90 31.30 0.56 4.94
N ASP A 91 30.45 -0.45 5.22
CA ASP A 91 30.12 -1.53 4.28
C ASP A 91 31.35 -2.26 3.71
N GLY A 92 32.37 -2.48 4.56
CA GLY A 92 33.63 -3.11 4.15
C GLY A 92 34.50 -2.28 3.23
N LYS A 93 34.18 -0.98 3.00
CA LYS A 93 34.94 -0.04 2.20
C LYS A 93 35.57 1.05 3.07
N PRO A 94 36.70 1.66 2.67
CA PRO A 94 37.26 2.81 3.38
C PRO A 94 36.23 3.93 3.52
N ALA A 95 36.08 4.45 4.75
CA ALA A 95 35.16 5.52 5.11
C ALA A 95 35.96 6.78 5.55
N PHE A 96 35.38 7.92 5.20
CA PHE A 96 35.96 9.26 5.39
C PHE A 96 35.03 10.09 6.26
N ASP A 97 35.64 10.99 7.04
CA ASP A 97 34.88 12.00 7.79
C ASP A 97 34.21 12.98 6.84
N TYR A 98 32.89 13.17 6.99
CA TYR A 98 32.05 14.01 6.12
C TYR A 98 32.59 15.46 6.05
N ASP A 99 32.85 16.09 7.19
CA ASP A 99 33.22 17.49 7.25
C ASP A 99 34.60 17.74 6.64
N ARG A 100 35.52 16.78 6.79
CA ARG A 100 36.86 16.86 6.15
C ARG A 100 36.73 16.79 4.63
N VAL A 101 35.89 15.91 4.12
CA VAL A 101 35.63 15.79 2.68
C VAL A 101 34.90 17.01 2.15
N ALA A 102 33.83 17.47 2.83
CA ALA A 102 33.09 18.66 2.46
C ALA A 102 33.96 19.90 2.38
N ARG A 103 34.84 20.07 3.36
CA ARG A 103 35.83 21.15 3.35
C ARG A 103 36.80 21.02 2.18
N TRP A 104 37.33 19.81 1.96
CA TRP A 104 38.23 19.57 0.85
C TRP A 104 37.59 19.86 -0.51
N LEU A 105 36.35 19.48 -0.72
CA LEU A 105 35.61 19.77 -1.97
C LEU A 105 35.49 21.27 -2.20
N ARG A 106 35.11 22.04 -1.17
CA ARG A 106 34.98 23.50 -1.25
C ARG A 106 36.36 24.18 -1.50
N ASP A 107 37.41 23.77 -0.77
CA ASP A 107 38.71 24.35 -0.87
C ASP A 107 39.39 24.07 -2.23
N ASN A 108 38.94 23.05 -2.96
CA ASN A 108 39.47 22.67 -4.26
C ASN A 108 38.48 22.99 -5.42
N ASP A 109 37.53 23.90 -5.21
CA ASP A 109 36.54 24.35 -6.23
C ASP A 109 35.83 23.16 -6.91
N LYS A 110 35.45 22.13 -6.14
CA LYS A 110 34.64 21.02 -6.60
C LYS A 110 33.17 21.32 -6.31
N GLU A 111 32.32 20.82 -7.19
CA GLU A 111 30.88 20.82 -6.94
C GLU A 111 30.61 20.13 -5.59
N PHE A 112 29.73 20.73 -4.79
CA PHE A 112 29.39 20.23 -3.47
C PHE A 112 27.90 20.35 -3.22
N HIS A 113 27.25 19.18 -3.05
CA HIS A 113 25.87 19.06 -2.61
C HIS A 113 25.86 18.56 -1.17
N ASP A 114 25.27 19.34 -0.28
CA ASP A 114 25.17 18.92 1.13
C ASP A 114 24.27 17.69 1.26
N SER A 115 24.86 16.59 1.71
CA SER A 115 24.17 15.31 1.93
C SER A 115 24.32 14.81 3.37
N ARG A 116 24.66 15.72 4.32
CA ARG A 116 24.91 15.35 5.73
C ARG A 116 23.69 14.68 6.36
N VAL A 117 22.51 15.29 6.23
CA VAL A 117 21.26 14.74 6.76
C VAL A 117 21.00 13.35 6.19
N ARG A 118 21.12 13.20 4.88
CA ARG A 118 20.98 11.90 4.21
C ARG A 118 21.95 10.85 4.76
N SER A 119 23.20 11.23 4.98
CA SER A 119 24.22 10.31 5.49
C SER A 119 23.91 9.84 6.91
N LEU A 120 23.44 10.74 7.78
CA LEU A 120 23.01 10.42 9.16
C LEU A 120 21.79 9.51 9.17
N VAL A 121 20.77 9.83 8.37
CA VAL A 121 19.57 9.01 8.23
C VAL A 121 19.90 7.60 7.71
N TRP A 122 20.79 7.48 6.72
CA TRP A 122 21.23 6.18 6.21
C TRP A 122 22.05 5.40 7.23
N GLU A 123 22.89 6.07 8.01
CA GLU A 123 23.64 5.44 9.10
C GLU A 123 22.67 4.85 10.14
N TYR A 124 21.66 5.63 10.55
CA TYR A 124 20.60 5.16 11.43
C TYR A 124 19.84 3.96 10.83
N ALA A 125 19.37 4.10 9.59
CA ALA A 125 18.63 3.03 8.90
C ALA A 125 19.43 1.71 8.83
N ASN A 126 20.75 1.79 8.66
CA ASN A 126 21.62 0.62 8.67
C ASN A 126 21.81 0.03 10.07
N GLN A 127 21.87 0.86 11.12
CA GLN A 127 21.99 0.38 12.50
C GLN A 127 20.77 -0.42 12.96
N VAL A 128 19.57 -0.02 12.54
CA VAL A 128 18.30 -0.65 12.96
C VAL A 128 17.87 -1.78 12.01
N ARG A 129 18.45 -1.87 10.81
CA ARG A 129 18.09 -2.89 9.81
C ARG A 129 18.29 -4.30 10.34
N GLY A 130 17.20 -5.10 10.32
CA GLY A 130 17.20 -6.48 10.80
C GLY A 130 17.18 -6.63 12.33
N LYS A 131 17.18 -5.53 13.08
CA LYS A 131 17.04 -5.54 14.56
C LYS A 131 15.62 -5.22 15.00
N MET A 132 14.88 -4.42 14.25
CA MET A 132 13.49 -4.04 14.53
C MET A 132 12.70 -3.90 13.23
N ASP A 133 11.38 -3.78 13.36
CA ASP A 133 10.50 -3.47 12.23
C ASP A 133 10.82 -2.07 11.67
N ALA A 134 10.65 -1.92 10.35
CA ALA A 134 11.01 -0.67 9.68
C ALA A 134 10.17 0.53 10.18
N ILE A 135 8.88 0.29 10.48
CA ILE A 135 7.98 1.35 10.97
C ILE A 135 8.36 1.74 12.38
N GLU A 136 8.67 0.77 13.21
CA GLU A 136 9.17 1.01 14.57
C GLU A 136 10.48 1.81 14.55
N GLY A 137 11.43 1.45 13.67
CA GLY A 137 12.64 2.23 13.46
C GLY A 137 12.37 3.66 13.02
N GLY A 138 11.42 3.86 12.09
CA GLY A 138 10.99 5.20 11.67
C GLY A 138 10.36 6.00 12.80
N ALA A 139 9.44 5.41 13.55
CA ALA A 139 8.77 6.04 14.69
C ALA A 139 9.76 6.44 15.79
N ARG A 140 10.72 5.55 16.11
CA ARG A 140 11.80 5.80 17.08
C ARG A 140 12.63 7.03 16.70
N PHE A 141 13.09 7.09 15.46
CA PHE A 141 13.90 8.22 15.00
C PHE A 141 13.13 9.53 15.04
N VAL A 142 11.90 9.53 14.55
CA VAL A 142 11.05 10.72 14.53
C VAL A 142 10.68 11.17 15.95
N ALA A 143 10.48 10.23 16.88
CA ALA A 143 10.28 10.54 18.29
C ALA A 143 11.51 11.21 18.93
N PHE A 144 12.72 10.72 18.68
CA PHE A 144 13.94 11.37 19.17
C PHE A 144 14.16 12.75 18.52
N LEU A 145 13.84 12.93 17.23
CA LEU A 145 13.85 14.26 16.60
C LEU A 145 12.86 15.22 17.30
N HIS A 146 11.67 14.73 17.68
CA HIS A 146 10.70 15.52 18.46
C HIS A 146 11.31 15.97 19.79
N LEU A 147 11.89 15.05 20.55
CA LEU A 147 12.53 15.36 21.84
C LEU A 147 13.69 16.36 21.68
N ARG A 148 14.51 16.21 20.65
CA ARG A 148 15.57 17.16 20.30
C ARG A 148 15.04 18.56 20.03
N LYS A 149 13.94 18.67 19.29
CA LYS A 149 13.29 19.96 19.05
C LYS A 149 12.63 20.51 20.31
N ALA A 150 12.00 19.65 21.11
CA ALA A 150 11.40 20.01 22.39
C ALA A 150 12.44 20.63 23.36
N ALA A 151 13.67 20.08 23.38
CA ALA A 151 14.76 20.69 24.14
C ALA A 151 14.93 22.17 23.80
N SER A 152 14.99 22.51 22.52
CA SER A 152 15.17 23.89 22.06
C SER A 152 13.90 24.75 22.29
N GLU A 153 12.72 24.19 22.06
CA GLU A 153 11.47 24.94 22.23
C GLU A 153 11.15 25.24 23.70
N TYR A 154 11.56 24.38 24.63
CA TYR A 154 11.20 24.44 26.04
C TYR A 154 12.36 24.90 26.95
N GLY A 155 13.57 25.11 26.39
CA GLY A 155 14.76 25.53 27.15
C GLY A 155 15.39 24.41 27.96
N LEU A 156 15.35 23.18 27.44
CA LEU A 156 15.88 21.97 28.07
C LEU A 156 17.17 21.49 27.38
N GLU A 157 17.90 22.38 26.70
CA GLU A 157 19.11 22.01 25.92
C GLU A 157 20.22 21.38 26.77
N VAL A 158 20.35 21.84 28.05
CA VAL A 158 21.36 21.29 28.97
C VAL A 158 21.02 19.85 29.33
N GLN A 159 19.74 19.59 29.63
CA GLN A 159 19.27 18.23 29.95
C GLN A 159 19.44 17.31 28.74
N TRP A 160 19.06 17.78 27.54
CA TRP A 160 19.27 17.03 26.30
C TRP A 160 20.74 16.67 26.10
N GLN A 161 21.65 17.63 26.25
CA GLN A 161 23.08 17.38 26.08
C GLN A 161 23.62 16.37 27.12
N THR A 162 23.11 16.43 28.35
CA THR A 162 23.45 15.44 29.39
C THR A 162 23.03 14.04 28.96
N LEU A 163 21.83 13.91 28.39
CA LEU A 163 21.33 12.63 27.87
C LEU A 163 22.18 12.11 26.70
N VAL A 164 22.59 12.99 25.77
CA VAL A 164 23.45 12.62 24.64
C VAL A 164 24.82 12.12 25.12
N ASP A 165 25.38 12.76 26.13
CA ASP A 165 26.74 12.47 26.60
C ASP A 165 26.82 11.21 27.51
N ASP A 166 25.92 11.07 28.47
CA ASP A 166 25.94 9.96 29.48
C ASP A 166 24.56 9.74 30.13
N GLY A 167 23.47 9.75 29.34
CA GLY A 167 22.11 9.54 29.87
C GLY A 167 21.88 8.12 30.37
N ASP A 168 21.47 7.99 31.63
CA ASP A 168 20.97 6.75 32.22
C ASP A 168 19.42 6.69 32.19
N GLU A 169 18.84 5.56 32.58
CA GLU A 169 17.38 5.36 32.61
C GLU A 169 16.67 6.45 33.44
N GLU A 170 17.19 6.83 34.59
CA GLU A 170 16.60 7.83 35.48
C GLU A 170 16.60 9.22 34.84
N SER A 171 17.69 9.62 34.21
CA SER A 171 17.83 10.88 33.46
C SER A 171 16.86 10.96 32.28
N TRP A 172 16.70 9.88 31.53
CA TRP A 172 15.75 9.78 30.42
C TRP A 172 14.30 9.93 30.90
N VAL A 173 13.91 9.18 31.94
CA VAL A 173 12.55 9.27 32.50
C VAL A 173 12.26 10.69 33.01
N SER A 174 13.20 11.30 33.74
CA SER A 174 13.05 12.69 34.21
C SER A 174 12.87 13.69 33.07
N TYR A 175 13.65 13.56 32.00
CA TYR A 175 13.56 14.45 30.84
C TYR A 175 12.22 14.31 30.11
N VAL A 176 11.74 13.09 29.91
CA VAL A 176 10.47 12.80 29.26
C VAL A 176 9.29 13.32 30.10
N ASP A 177 9.36 13.19 31.44
CA ASP A 177 8.35 13.70 32.38
C ASP A 177 8.32 15.26 32.39
N ASP A 178 9.46 15.92 32.26
CA ASP A 178 9.53 17.39 32.11
C ASP A 178 8.81 17.84 30.85
N ILE A 179 9.06 17.19 29.71
CA ILE A 179 8.37 17.49 28.43
C ILE A 179 6.86 17.23 28.56
N GLU A 180 6.45 16.10 29.11
CA GLU A 180 5.02 15.76 29.32
C GLU A 180 4.32 16.85 30.14
N THR A 181 4.95 17.29 31.22
CA THR A 181 4.40 18.31 32.10
C THR A 181 4.22 19.64 31.36
N ILE A 182 5.24 20.10 30.63
CA ILE A 182 5.20 21.32 29.84
C ILE A 182 4.14 21.25 28.74
N GLU A 183 4.08 20.14 28.01
CA GLU A 183 3.13 19.98 26.90
C GLU A 183 1.69 19.82 27.39
N ARG A 184 1.47 19.18 28.52
CA ARG A 184 0.14 19.10 29.15
C ARG A 184 -0.37 20.47 29.55
N GLU A 185 0.48 21.31 30.12
CA GLU A 185 0.13 22.66 30.56
C GLU A 185 -0.07 23.62 29.39
N THR A 186 0.75 23.53 28.34
CA THR A 186 0.80 24.49 27.24
C THR A 186 -0.12 24.15 26.07
N LYS A 187 -0.31 22.86 25.79
CA LYS A 187 -1.06 22.39 24.62
C LYS A 187 -2.39 21.73 24.94
N HIS A 188 -2.67 21.45 26.22
CA HIS A 188 -3.85 20.70 26.64
C HIS A 188 -4.03 19.37 25.92
N LEU A 189 -2.94 18.65 25.65
CA LEU A 189 -2.95 17.36 24.96
C LEU A 189 -3.79 16.34 25.72
N LEU A 190 -4.63 15.60 24.99
CA LEU A 190 -5.42 14.49 25.52
C LEU A 190 -4.54 13.26 25.79
N SER A 191 -3.52 13.05 24.95
CA SER A 191 -2.55 11.97 25.03
C SER A 191 -1.24 12.42 24.39
N ASN A 192 -0.10 12.04 24.97
CA ASN A 192 1.22 12.33 24.43
C ASN A 192 1.88 11.02 23.95
N TYR A 193 1.53 10.59 22.75
CA TYR A 193 2.01 9.32 22.17
C TYR A 193 3.51 9.27 22.01
N VAL A 194 4.17 10.40 21.76
CA VAL A 194 5.64 10.46 21.63
C VAL A 194 6.30 10.20 22.98
N VAL A 195 5.83 10.88 24.01
CA VAL A 195 6.35 10.73 25.40
C VAL A 195 6.13 9.31 25.89
N ASP A 196 4.89 8.78 25.77
CA ASP A 196 4.55 7.42 26.18
C ASP A 196 5.43 6.38 25.47
N TYR A 197 5.59 6.54 24.15
CA TYR A 197 6.42 5.66 23.34
C TYR A 197 7.90 5.68 23.77
N VAL A 198 8.47 6.86 24.03
CA VAL A 198 9.88 6.95 24.45
C VAL A 198 10.07 6.42 25.87
N ARG A 199 9.07 6.64 26.77
CA ARG A 199 9.11 6.04 28.12
C ARG A 199 9.16 4.52 28.03
N ASP A 200 8.30 3.91 27.21
CA ASP A 200 8.30 2.46 27.00
C ASP A 200 9.62 1.96 26.41
N LEU A 201 10.26 2.74 25.50
CA LEU A 201 11.57 2.40 24.96
C LEU A 201 12.66 2.41 26.03
N VAL A 202 12.70 3.44 26.87
CA VAL A 202 13.70 3.60 27.94
C VAL A 202 13.58 2.48 28.96
N GLU A 203 12.36 2.06 29.27
CA GLU A 203 12.12 0.95 30.19
C GLU A 203 12.42 -0.43 29.57
N GLY A 204 12.33 -0.58 28.26
CA GLY A 204 12.35 -1.87 27.55
C GLY A 204 13.68 -2.20 26.87
N ASP A 205 14.41 -1.18 26.42
CA ASP A 205 15.60 -1.32 25.59
C ASP A 205 16.92 -1.16 26.39
N ASP A 206 17.99 -1.56 25.74
CA ASP A 206 19.35 -1.28 26.20
C ASP A 206 19.68 0.21 26.00
N ILE A 207 20.03 0.89 27.08
CA ILE A 207 20.43 2.31 27.09
C ILE A 207 21.55 2.60 26.08
N GLU A 208 22.47 1.68 25.86
CA GLU A 208 23.56 1.85 24.90
C GLU A 208 23.00 2.00 23.46
N THR A 209 21.97 1.23 23.13
CA THR A 209 21.27 1.34 21.83
C THR A 209 20.54 2.68 21.68
N ILE A 210 19.90 3.17 22.76
CA ILE A 210 19.24 4.48 22.77
C ILE A 210 20.30 5.58 22.56
N GLN A 211 21.39 5.54 23.28
CA GLN A 211 22.51 6.50 23.19
C GLN A 211 23.09 6.60 21.76
N ASP A 212 23.31 5.45 21.11
CA ASP A 212 23.80 5.41 19.74
C ASP A 212 22.83 6.10 18.76
N ASN A 213 21.52 5.88 18.93
CA ASN A 213 20.48 6.49 18.08
C ASN A 213 20.39 8.01 18.31
N VAL A 214 20.39 8.42 19.57
CA VAL A 214 20.25 9.83 19.96
C VAL A 214 21.47 10.64 19.53
N SER A 215 22.67 10.07 19.56
CA SER A 215 23.88 10.71 19.05
C SER A 215 23.78 11.07 17.56
N LEU A 216 23.11 10.23 16.75
CA LEU A 216 22.84 10.52 15.32
C LEU A 216 21.81 11.64 15.17
N VAL A 217 20.77 11.64 15.99
CA VAL A 217 19.75 12.68 15.99
C VAL A 217 20.32 14.04 16.41
N ASP A 218 21.18 14.07 17.42
CA ASP A 218 21.84 15.31 17.89
C ASP A 218 22.72 15.93 16.83
N ALA A 219 23.34 15.11 15.96
CA ALA A 219 24.16 15.57 14.85
C ALA A 219 23.36 16.24 13.72
N ILE A 220 22.04 16.22 13.78
CA ILE A 220 21.14 16.88 12.80
C ILE A 220 20.83 18.29 13.26
N ASP A 221 21.11 19.27 12.40
CA ASP A 221 20.79 20.67 12.69
C ASP A 221 19.29 20.89 12.75
N LEU A 222 18.81 21.70 13.69
CA LEU A 222 17.38 21.99 13.89
C LEU A 222 16.62 22.43 12.62
N PRO A 223 17.18 23.27 11.72
CA PRO A 223 16.50 23.61 10.46
C PRO A 223 16.23 22.42 9.55
N ASN A 224 16.99 21.36 9.66
CA ASN A 224 16.92 20.18 8.79
C ASN A 224 16.14 19.02 9.42
N ILE A 225 15.58 19.22 10.61
CA ILE A 225 14.97 18.16 11.42
C ILE A 225 13.73 17.54 10.76
N MET A 226 12.94 18.36 10.06
CA MET A 226 11.76 17.88 9.34
C MET A 226 12.15 17.09 8.08
N GLU A 227 13.19 17.57 7.35
CA GLU A 227 13.75 16.84 6.22
C GLU A 227 14.26 15.45 6.65
N ALA A 228 14.96 15.38 7.79
CA ALA A 228 15.43 14.12 8.35
C ALA A 228 14.28 13.16 8.72
N ALA A 229 13.19 13.69 9.28
CA ALA A 229 11.99 12.91 9.58
C ALA A 229 11.34 12.33 8.32
N ASP A 230 11.17 13.12 7.27
CA ASP A 230 10.64 12.65 6.00
C ASP A 230 11.56 11.62 5.34
N MET A 231 12.88 11.87 5.33
CA MET A 231 13.86 10.93 4.78
C MET A 231 13.89 9.59 5.50
N VAL A 232 13.79 9.56 6.84
CA VAL A 232 13.80 8.28 7.57
C VAL A 232 12.53 7.48 7.30
N ILE A 233 11.40 8.15 7.23
CA ILE A 233 10.14 7.51 6.88
C ILE A 233 10.23 6.89 5.48
N ASP A 234 10.73 7.60 4.49
CA ASP A 234 10.94 7.08 3.14
C ASP A 234 11.95 5.93 3.08
N ALA A 235 13.05 6.03 3.85
CA ALA A 235 14.09 4.99 3.88
C ALA A 235 13.63 3.69 4.53
N MET A 236 12.73 3.78 5.53
CA MET A 236 12.17 2.64 6.25
C MET A 236 10.98 2.00 5.54
N TRP A 237 10.41 2.65 4.54
CA TRP A 237 9.16 2.32 3.86
C TRP A 237 9.14 0.98 3.10
N ASN A 238 10.24 0.34 2.85
CA ASN A 238 10.30 -0.88 2.03
C ASN A 238 9.65 -2.13 2.65
N ASN A 239 8.94 -2.02 3.79
CA ASN A 239 8.28 -3.15 4.43
C ASN A 239 6.75 -3.12 4.19
N ARG A 240 6.25 -4.08 3.41
CA ARG A 240 4.87 -4.17 2.88
C ARG A 240 3.77 -4.47 3.91
N GLN A 241 4.06 -4.52 5.21
CA GLN A 241 3.12 -5.01 6.22
C GLN A 241 2.20 -3.94 6.82
N VAL A 242 2.61 -2.67 6.82
CA VAL A 242 1.80 -1.57 7.35
C VAL A 242 1.91 -0.35 6.45
N TYR A 243 0.77 0.20 6.06
CA TYR A 243 0.69 1.34 5.16
C TYR A 243 0.51 2.64 5.96
N LEU A 244 1.54 3.46 6.05
CA LEU A 244 1.51 4.78 6.70
C LEU A 244 1.23 5.94 5.74
N GLY A 245 1.22 5.70 4.45
CA GLY A 245 1.19 6.71 3.41
C GLY A 245 2.59 6.96 2.80
N ASP A 246 2.68 7.69 1.71
CA ASP A 246 3.90 7.96 0.94
C ASP A 246 3.93 9.45 0.58
N ASN A 247 4.99 10.15 0.98
CA ASN A 247 5.10 11.58 0.73
C ASN A 247 5.10 11.93 -0.76
N ASP A 248 5.61 11.03 -1.62
CA ASP A 248 5.70 11.23 -3.07
C ASP A 248 4.53 10.62 -3.84
N SER A 249 3.50 10.11 -3.15
CA SER A 249 2.32 9.53 -3.80
C SER A 249 1.57 10.57 -4.65
N PRO A 250 1.34 10.31 -5.95
CA PRO A 250 0.50 11.17 -6.79
C PRO A 250 -0.90 11.39 -6.19
N LEU A 251 -1.50 10.37 -5.59
CA LEU A 251 -2.80 10.48 -4.92
C LEU A 251 -2.79 11.54 -3.82
N TYR A 252 -1.79 11.49 -2.92
CA TYR A 252 -1.73 12.45 -1.81
C TYR A 252 -1.48 13.87 -2.29
N HIS A 253 -0.70 14.02 -3.36
CA HIS A 253 -0.49 15.30 -4.00
C HIS A 253 -1.81 15.84 -4.56
N VAL A 254 -2.54 15.06 -5.36
CA VAL A 254 -3.85 15.43 -5.91
C VAL A 254 -4.83 15.80 -4.80
N MET A 255 -5.01 14.93 -3.79
CA MET A 255 -5.97 15.16 -2.71
C MET A 255 -5.61 16.39 -1.88
N SER A 256 -4.32 16.64 -1.61
CA SER A 256 -3.90 17.83 -0.87
C SER A 256 -4.11 19.13 -1.67
N GLU A 257 -3.90 19.12 -3.00
CA GLU A 257 -4.18 20.29 -3.84
C GLU A 257 -5.69 20.60 -3.93
N MET A 258 -6.53 19.57 -4.07
CA MET A 258 -7.99 19.71 -4.01
C MET A 258 -8.44 20.27 -2.66
N ALA A 259 -7.90 19.73 -1.56
CA ALA A 259 -8.17 20.19 -0.21
C ALA A 259 -7.73 21.67 0.00
N ASN A 260 -6.55 22.04 -0.48
CA ASN A 260 -6.03 23.40 -0.42
C ASN A 260 -6.86 24.37 -1.26
N ALA A 261 -7.33 23.96 -2.43
CA ALA A 261 -8.23 24.77 -3.25
C ALA A 261 -9.57 25.02 -2.54
N TRP A 262 -10.16 23.98 -1.95
CA TRP A 262 -11.38 24.10 -1.16
C TRP A 262 -11.19 24.95 0.10
N ALA A 263 -10.10 24.74 0.85
CA ALA A 263 -9.82 25.46 2.07
C ALA A 263 -9.76 27.00 1.89
N LYS A 264 -9.37 27.46 0.70
CA LYS A 264 -9.37 28.90 0.35
C LYS A 264 -10.79 29.48 0.23
N THR A 265 -11.79 28.67 -0.04
CA THR A 265 -13.19 29.10 -0.19
C THR A 265 -13.97 28.98 1.12
N CYS A 266 -13.41 28.29 2.12
CA CYS A 266 -14.05 28.08 3.41
C CYS A 266 -14.13 29.40 4.19
N SER A 267 -15.34 29.79 4.59
CA SER A 267 -15.63 31.00 5.33
C SER A 267 -15.77 30.81 6.85
N GLU A 268 -15.65 29.56 7.30
CA GLU A 268 -15.75 29.23 8.73
C GLU A 268 -14.64 29.89 9.55
N PRO A 269 -14.95 30.51 10.69
CA PRO A 269 -13.96 31.26 11.49
C PRO A 269 -12.94 30.33 12.18
N ASN A 270 -13.29 29.08 12.46
CA ASN A 270 -12.44 28.07 13.08
C ASN A 270 -12.57 26.75 12.33
N PRO A 271 -12.10 26.67 11.07
CA PRO A 271 -12.30 25.50 10.26
C PRO A 271 -11.55 24.30 10.83
N THR A 272 -12.14 23.14 10.71
CA THR A 272 -11.53 21.87 11.17
C THR A 272 -11.31 20.93 10.00
N PHE A 273 -10.10 20.39 9.93
CA PHE A 273 -9.72 19.30 9.05
C PHE A 273 -9.88 17.97 9.80
N TYR A 274 -10.41 16.95 9.14
CA TYR A 274 -10.62 15.63 9.71
C TYR A 274 -10.06 14.52 8.82
N ASP A 275 -9.24 13.66 9.42
CA ASP A 275 -8.74 12.43 8.78
C ASP A 275 -8.76 11.27 9.78
N PRO A 276 -9.69 10.31 9.63
CA PRO A 276 -9.82 9.15 10.53
C PRO A 276 -8.87 7.98 10.21
N ALA A 277 -8.01 8.11 9.19
CA ALA A 277 -6.99 7.13 8.81
C ALA A 277 -5.71 7.86 8.41
N CYS A 278 -5.20 8.71 9.32
CA CYS A 278 -4.19 9.70 8.99
C CYS A 278 -2.80 9.12 8.64
N GLY A 279 -2.51 7.87 9.02
CA GLY A 279 -1.20 7.27 8.80
C GLY A 279 -0.07 8.18 9.30
N GLY A 280 0.89 8.50 8.43
CA GLY A 280 1.95 9.48 8.71
C GLY A 280 1.54 10.95 8.50
N ALA A 281 0.26 11.24 8.36
CA ALA A 281 -0.33 12.57 8.17
C ALA A 281 0.20 13.36 6.95
N PHE A 282 0.53 12.70 5.85
CA PHE A 282 1.14 13.34 4.69
C PHE A 282 0.22 14.37 4.02
N VAL A 283 -1.07 14.06 3.85
CA VAL A 283 -2.05 15.00 3.32
C VAL A 283 -2.35 16.12 4.32
N ALA A 284 -2.58 15.76 5.59
CA ALA A 284 -2.86 16.73 6.65
C ALA A 284 -1.73 17.77 6.80
N MET A 285 -0.47 17.34 6.75
CA MET A 285 0.69 18.25 6.81
C MET A 285 0.74 19.22 5.64
N ARG A 286 0.49 18.76 4.41
CA ARG A 286 0.47 19.65 3.23
C ARG A 286 -0.66 20.66 3.29
N VAL A 287 -1.79 20.30 3.87
CA VAL A 287 -2.91 21.21 4.11
C VAL A 287 -2.56 22.21 5.23
N ALA A 288 -1.98 21.74 6.33
CA ALA A 288 -1.58 22.58 7.46
C ALA A 288 -0.55 23.65 7.09
N LEU A 289 0.40 23.30 6.25
CA LEU A 289 1.42 24.25 5.76
C LEU A 289 0.83 25.46 5.00
N ARG A 290 -0.27 25.24 4.28
CA ARG A 290 -0.90 26.30 3.47
C ARG A 290 -2.10 26.96 4.15
N ASN A 291 -2.68 26.29 5.17
CA ASN A 291 -3.90 26.71 5.84
C ASN A 291 -3.73 26.64 7.37
N PRO A 292 -2.87 27.49 7.96
CA PRO A 292 -2.54 27.43 9.40
C PRO A 292 -3.71 27.80 10.31
N GLN A 293 -4.83 28.29 9.77
CA GLN A 293 -6.07 28.59 10.50
C GLN A 293 -6.89 27.34 10.85
N TYR A 294 -6.61 26.20 10.21
CA TYR A 294 -7.32 24.97 10.48
C TYR A 294 -6.87 24.30 11.79
N ARG A 295 -7.82 23.68 12.47
CA ARG A 295 -7.54 22.67 13.51
C ARG A 295 -7.57 21.29 12.88
N PHE A 296 -6.70 20.41 13.35
CA PHE A 296 -6.55 19.07 12.77
C PHE A 296 -7.03 18.02 13.77
N ALA A 297 -8.10 17.31 13.43
CA ALA A 297 -8.59 16.14 14.14
C ALA A 297 -8.16 14.89 13.36
N LEU A 298 -7.22 14.12 13.91
CA LEU A 298 -6.55 13.02 13.24
C LEU A 298 -6.72 11.75 14.07
N ALA A 299 -7.02 10.63 13.40
CA ALA A 299 -7.08 9.34 14.08
C ALA A 299 -6.42 8.24 13.25
N ASP A 300 -5.90 7.25 13.92
CA ASP A 300 -5.42 6.01 13.30
C ASP A 300 -5.56 4.84 14.28
N ILE A 301 -5.62 3.62 13.77
CA ILE A 301 -5.63 2.41 14.59
C ILE A 301 -4.21 1.98 15.01
N ASN A 302 -3.20 2.46 14.30
CA ASN A 302 -1.81 2.12 14.51
C ASN A 302 -1.16 3.11 15.48
N SER A 303 -0.65 2.61 16.62
CA SER A 303 0.03 3.41 17.64
C SER A 303 1.28 4.12 17.11
N LEU A 304 2.06 3.47 16.24
CA LEU A 304 3.25 4.08 15.63
C LEU A 304 2.88 5.20 14.65
N ALA A 305 1.75 5.08 13.95
CA ALA A 305 1.21 6.17 13.14
C ALA A 305 0.85 7.39 14.00
N ALA A 306 0.25 7.18 15.16
CA ALA A 306 -0.06 8.26 16.10
C ALA A 306 1.21 8.98 16.59
N VAL A 307 2.26 8.22 16.96
CA VAL A 307 3.58 8.76 17.33
C VAL A 307 4.17 9.60 16.20
N ILE A 308 4.24 9.03 14.99
CA ILE A 308 4.81 9.71 13.82
C ILE A 308 4.04 10.99 13.50
N THR A 309 2.71 10.92 13.51
CA THR A 309 1.85 12.08 13.21
C THR A 309 2.05 13.20 14.23
N GLN A 310 1.97 12.89 15.52
CA GLN A 310 2.16 13.88 16.58
C GLN A 310 3.57 14.50 16.53
N ALA A 311 4.60 13.66 16.36
CA ALA A 311 5.97 14.13 16.22
C ALA A 311 6.15 15.05 15.01
N ARG A 312 5.66 14.67 13.83
CA ARG A 312 5.78 15.48 12.61
C ARG A 312 5.10 16.85 12.73
N PHE A 313 3.91 16.92 13.31
CA PHE A 313 3.26 18.20 13.57
C PHE A 313 4.09 19.08 14.50
N PHE A 314 4.63 18.53 15.57
CA PHE A 314 5.51 19.28 16.44
C PHE A 314 6.83 19.68 15.75
N LEU A 315 7.44 18.79 14.99
CA LEU A 315 8.64 19.10 14.21
C LEU A 315 8.43 20.25 13.24
N GLN A 316 7.25 20.37 12.66
CA GLN A 316 6.93 21.44 11.72
C GLN A 316 6.51 22.75 12.41
N PHE A 317 5.62 22.68 13.39
CA PHE A 317 4.94 23.84 13.96
C PHE A 317 5.36 24.19 15.40
N GLY A 318 6.12 23.33 16.07
CA GLY A 318 6.54 23.51 17.46
C GLY A 318 5.34 23.70 18.39
N LYS A 319 5.43 24.69 19.29
CA LYS A 319 4.36 25.07 20.22
C LYS A 319 3.05 25.55 19.56
N LYS A 320 3.07 25.85 18.26
CA LYS A 320 1.91 26.33 17.50
C LYS A 320 1.13 25.21 16.81
N ALA A 321 1.53 23.97 16.99
CA ALA A 321 0.84 22.81 16.44
C ALA A 321 -0.62 22.78 16.94
N THR A 322 -1.57 22.49 16.03
CA THR A 322 -3.02 22.57 16.28
C THR A 322 -3.73 21.24 16.06
N GLU A 323 -2.96 20.15 16.07
CA GLU A 323 -3.47 18.79 15.90
C GLU A 323 -4.02 18.22 17.21
N THR A 324 -5.04 17.37 17.05
CA THR A 324 -5.47 16.39 18.05
C THR A 324 -5.40 15.02 17.42
N VAL A 325 -4.53 14.17 17.97
CA VAL A 325 -4.35 12.80 17.49
C VAL A 325 -5.02 11.83 18.45
N VAL A 326 -5.75 10.84 17.92
CA VAL A 326 -6.45 9.82 18.71
C VAL A 326 -6.14 8.43 18.17
N LEU A 327 -5.62 7.55 19.02
CA LEU A 327 -5.49 6.13 18.71
C LEU A 327 -6.87 5.46 18.82
N ASN A 328 -7.41 4.98 17.69
CA ASN A 328 -8.78 4.50 17.66
C ASN A 328 -9.07 3.54 16.50
N ASP A 329 -9.85 2.49 16.79
CA ASP A 329 -10.52 1.70 15.76
C ASP A 329 -11.84 2.37 15.40
N LEU A 330 -11.88 3.03 14.23
CA LEU A 330 -13.02 3.75 13.72
C LEU A 330 -14.30 2.91 13.67
N VAL A 331 -14.16 1.63 13.31
CA VAL A 331 -15.31 0.72 13.15
C VAL A 331 -15.99 0.45 14.48
N ARG A 332 -15.21 0.33 15.56
CA ARG A 332 -15.71 0.04 16.90
C ARG A 332 -16.20 1.27 17.65
N LYS A 333 -15.53 2.39 17.49
CA LYS A 333 -15.83 3.59 18.27
C LYS A 333 -15.59 4.85 17.44
N ASN A 334 -16.47 5.84 17.58
CA ASN A 334 -16.26 7.16 17.03
C ASN A 334 -15.09 7.87 17.76
N PRO A 335 -14.01 8.24 17.07
CA PRO A 335 -12.87 8.92 17.71
C PRO A 335 -13.22 10.32 18.23
N PHE A 336 -14.16 11.01 17.57
CA PHE A 336 -14.54 12.41 17.87
C PHE A 336 -16.06 12.58 17.83
N PRO A 337 -16.83 12.11 18.84
CA PRO A 337 -18.31 12.03 18.77
C PRO A 337 -19.02 13.34 18.47
N ASP A 338 -18.47 14.46 18.93
CA ASP A 338 -19.07 15.80 18.81
C ASP A 338 -18.46 16.64 17.69
N LEU A 339 -17.49 16.10 16.96
CA LEU A 339 -16.80 16.81 15.90
C LEU A 339 -17.73 17.12 14.73
N LYS A 340 -17.66 18.35 14.24
CA LYS A 340 -18.05 18.74 12.89
C LYS A 340 -16.86 19.37 12.19
N CYS A 341 -16.64 19.00 10.94
CA CYS A 341 -15.48 19.43 10.17
C CYS A 341 -15.90 20.13 8.88
N SER A 342 -15.14 21.15 8.53
CA SER A 342 -15.31 21.88 7.27
C SER A 342 -14.66 21.14 6.11
N LEU A 343 -13.66 20.32 6.40
CA LEU A 343 -12.89 19.58 5.40
C LEU A 343 -12.51 18.18 5.95
N SER A 344 -12.82 17.13 5.20
CA SER A 344 -12.30 15.81 5.47
C SER A 344 -11.55 15.27 4.25
N VAL A 345 -10.36 14.70 4.47
CA VAL A 345 -9.59 14.08 3.39
C VAL A 345 -9.09 12.73 3.86
N VAL A 346 -9.51 11.66 3.18
CA VAL A 346 -9.30 10.31 3.67
C VAL A 346 -8.79 9.38 2.59
N THR A 347 -7.74 8.65 2.92
CA THR A 347 -7.23 7.52 2.14
C THR A 347 -7.38 6.24 2.95
N PRO A 348 -8.56 5.62 2.98
CA PRO A 348 -8.84 4.50 3.84
C PRO A 348 -8.02 3.26 3.45
N PRO A 349 -7.76 2.34 4.38
CA PRO A 349 -7.15 1.06 4.04
C PRO A 349 -8.06 0.29 3.09
N LEU A 350 -7.49 -0.12 1.93
CA LEU A 350 -8.25 -0.74 0.84
C LEU A 350 -8.46 -2.24 1.06
N GLY A 351 -9.67 -2.71 0.79
CA GLY A 351 -9.99 -4.14 0.71
C GLY A 351 -10.06 -4.88 2.04
N LEU A 352 -9.98 -4.21 3.18
CA LEU A 352 -10.15 -4.84 4.49
C LEU A 352 -11.64 -5.04 4.80
N SER A 353 -11.96 -6.18 5.43
CA SER A 353 -13.27 -6.41 6.01
C SER A 353 -13.38 -5.64 7.31
N ALA A 354 -14.50 -4.95 7.53
CA ALA A 354 -14.82 -4.40 8.84
C ALA A 354 -15.01 -5.53 9.85
N SER A 355 -14.63 -5.32 11.10
CA SER A 355 -14.81 -6.33 12.14
C SER A 355 -16.31 -6.60 12.38
N SER A 356 -16.66 -7.84 12.74
CA SER A 356 -18.01 -8.24 13.14
C SER A 356 -18.54 -7.50 14.38
N ASP A 357 -17.66 -6.75 15.08
CA ASP A 357 -17.93 -6.11 16.37
C ASP A 357 -18.40 -4.65 16.22
N ALA A 358 -18.67 -4.20 14.99
CA ALA A 358 -19.22 -2.86 14.76
C ALA A 358 -20.57 -2.69 15.49
N ASP A 359 -20.70 -1.61 16.27
CA ASP A 359 -21.98 -1.25 16.87
C ASP A 359 -22.97 -0.84 15.79
N VAL A 360 -23.92 -1.72 15.50
CA VAL A 360 -24.96 -1.49 14.47
C VAL A 360 -25.93 -0.36 14.84
N THR A 361 -25.91 0.12 16.09
CA THR A 361 -26.75 1.25 16.56
C THR A 361 -26.05 2.60 16.42
N ASP A 362 -24.79 2.61 16.02
CA ASP A 362 -24.00 3.83 15.84
C ASP A 362 -24.64 4.73 14.75
N ARG A 363 -24.87 5.98 15.11
CA ARG A 363 -25.53 6.98 14.24
C ARG A 363 -24.74 7.30 12.97
N ARG A 364 -23.46 6.95 12.91
CA ARG A 364 -22.62 7.11 11.71
C ARG A 364 -23.11 6.23 10.56
N TRP A 365 -23.65 5.04 10.87
CA TRP A 365 -24.06 4.07 9.87
C TRP A 365 -25.48 4.35 9.32
N LYS A 366 -25.63 5.54 8.70
CA LYS A 366 -26.90 5.98 8.12
C LYS A 366 -27.32 5.14 6.91
N TYR A 367 -26.35 4.71 6.10
CA TYR A 367 -26.61 4.02 4.84
C TYR A 367 -26.44 2.51 5.01
N ASP A 368 -27.54 1.78 5.06
CA ASP A 368 -27.54 0.33 5.20
C ASP A 368 -27.05 -0.36 3.90
N VAL A 369 -26.12 -1.28 4.04
CA VAL A 369 -25.57 -2.10 2.96
C VAL A 369 -26.29 -3.45 2.86
N SER A 370 -27.12 -3.84 3.85
CA SER A 370 -27.77 -5.14 3.88
C SER A 370 -28.98 -5.21 2.94
N ASN A 371 -29.03 -6.25 2.14
CA ASN A 371 -30.21 -6.62 1.34
C ASN A 371 -31.28 -7.33 2.19
N GLY A 372 -31.67 -6.73 3.31
CA GLY A 372 -32.94 -7.07 3.99
C GLY A 372 -33.04 -8.37 4.78
N GLY A 373 -31.92 -9.05 5.20
CA GLY A 373 -32.11 -10.36 5.82
C GLY A 373 -31.15 -10.81 6.93
N SER A 374 -30.04 -10.19 7.13
CA SER A 374 -29.09 -10.61 8.16
C SER A 374 -28.76 -9.46 9.13
N ARG A 375 -28.85 -9.73 10.42
CA ARG A 375 -28.49 -8.79 11.49
C ARG A 375 -26.98 -8.55 11.62
N GLN A 376 -26.16 -9.30 10.90
CA GLN A 376 -24.71 -9.10 10.86
C GLN A 376 -24.35 -8.26 9.62
N ARG A 377 -24.04 -7.00 9.84
CA ARG A 377 -23.55 -6.07 8.82
C ARG A 377 -22.07 -6.28 8.61
N ALA A 378 -21.69 -7.21 7.75
CA ALA A 378 -20.33 -7.24 7.21
C ALA A 378 -20.25 -6.20 6.08
N PHE A 379 -19.65 -5.05 6.36
CA PHE A 379 -19.32 -4.08 5.32
C PHE A 379 -17.77 -3.91 5.28
N SER A 380 -17.24 -3.45 4.15
CA SER A 380 -15.80 -3.17 4.04
C SER A 380 -15.42 -1.96 4.90
N SER A 381 -14.15 -1.89 5.30
CA SER A 381 -13.63 -0.71 6.00
C SER A 381 -13.91 0.57 5.24
N GLU A 382 -13.76 0.57 3.90
CA GLU A 382 -14.02 1.72 3.04
C GLU A 382 -15.45 2.26 3.18
N VAL A 383 -16.46 1.37 3.35
CA VAL A 383 -17.86 1.79 3.62
C VAL A 383 -17.99 2.49 4.97
N ALA A 384 -17.24 2.02 6.00
CA ALA A 384 -17.22 2.66 7.30
C ALA A 384 -16.62 4.07 7.22
N PHE A 385 -15.46 4.21 6.59
CA PHE A 385 -14.80 5.51 6.41
C PHE A 385 -15.65 6.48 5.59
N LEU A 386 -16.30 6.01 4.52
CA LEU A 386 -17.21 6.81 3.71
C LEU A 386 -18.37 7.39 4.54
N GLN A 387 -19.01 6.58 5.35
CA GLN A 387 -20.15 7.02 6.18
C GLN A 387 -19.69 7.89 7.34
N ASP A 388 -18.55 7.61 7.92
CA ASP A 388 -17.97 8.41 8.99
C ASP A 388 -17.61 9.83 8.52
N CYS A 389 -17.01 9.96 7.33
CA CYS A 389 -16.76 11.28 6.73
C CYS A 389 -18.05 12.09 6.58
N ILE A 390 -19.10 11.50 6.01
CA ILE A 390 -20.40 12.18 5.83
C ILE A 390 -20.98 12.60 7.19
N PHE A 391 -20.89 11.73 8.19
CA PHE A 391 -21.39 12.03 9.54
C PHE A 391 -20.71 13.24 10.16
N HIS A 392 -19.40 13.37 9.96
CA HIS A 392 -18.60 14.44 10.57
C HIS A 392 -18.61 15.76 9.80
N LEU A 393 -19.08 15.79 8.54
CA LEU A 393 -19.20 17.05 7.81
C LEU A 393 -20.16 18.03 8.52
N ASP A 394 -19.77 19.29 8.56
CA ASP A 394 -20.70 20.39 8.85
C ASP A 394 -21.59 20.68 7.62
N LYS A 395 -22.46 21.69 7.70
CA LYS A 395 -23.43 21.98 6.64
C LYS A 395 -22.80 22.43 5.32
N GLU A 396 -21.66 23.08 5.38
CA GLU A 396 -20.90 23.57 4.22
C GLU A 396 -19.65 22.74 3.97
N GLY A 397 -19.42 21.71 4.80
CA GLY A 397 -18.25 20.87 4.76
C GLY A 397 -18.18 19.99 3.52
N ARG A 398 -16.96 19.68 3.11
CA ARG A 398 -16.65 18.80 1.98
C ARG A 398 -15.67 17.71 2.38
N ALA A 399 -15.90 16.51 1.86
CA ALA A 399 -14.96 15.41 2.02
C ALA A 399 -14.43 14.92 0.68
N PHE A 400 -13.15 14.57 0.67
CA PHE A 400 -12.46 13.89 -0.42
C PHE A 400 -12.02 12.52 0.09
N ILE A 401 -12.55 11.44 -0.50
CA ILE A 401 -12.21 10.08 -0.10
C ILE A 401 -11.78 9.25 -1.30
N ALA A 402 -10.64 8.57 -1.18
CA ALA A 402 -10.13 7.67 -2.23
C ALA A 402 -10.71 6.27 -2.06
N LEU A 403 -11.41 5.77 -3.08
CA LEU A 403 -12.09 4.49 -3.08
C LEU A 403 -11.74 3.68 -4.32
N ARG A 404 -11.91 2.36 -4.26
CA ARG A 404 -11.77 1.50 -5.45
C ARG A 404 -12.94 1.73 -6.42
N PRO A 405 -12.74 1.64 -7.76
CA PRO A 405 -13.81 1.82 -8.76
C PRO A 405 -15.01 0.87 -8.57
N SER A 406 -14.80 -0.28 -7.92
CA SER A 406 -15.89 -1.19 -7.57
C SER A 406 -16.97 -0.55 -6.67
N PHE A 407 -16.65 0.53 -5.94
CA PHE A 407 -17.63 1.30 -5.18
C PHE A 407 -18.66 1.97 -6.09
N ALA A 408 -18.26 2.42 -7.27
CA ALA A 408 -19.12 3.05 -8.25
C ALA A 408 -20.02 2.03 -8.99
N THR A 409 -19.66 0.74 -9.06
CA THR A 409 -20.32 -0.25 -9.91
C THR A 409 -20.90 -1.47 -9.19
N SER A 410 -20.38 -1.86 -8.01
CA SER A 410 -20.77 -3.10 -7.32
C SER A 410 -22.27 -3.18 -7.03
N ARG A 411 -22.90 -4.29 -7.41
CA ARG A 411 -24.31 -4.56 -7.09
C ARG A 411 -24.56 -4.65 -5.59
N LEU A 412 -23.58 -5.11 -4.81
CA LEU A 412 -23.70 -5.18 -3.34
C LEU A 412 -23.85 -3.80 -2.71
N LEU A 413 -23.27 -2.77 -3.32
CA LEU A 413 -23.33 -1.39 -2.84
C LEU A 413 -24.39 -0.54 -3.55
N ALA A 414 -25.22 -1.12 -4.43
CA ALA A 414 -26.24 -0.38 -5.16
C ALA A 414 -27.23 0.35 -4.23
N ASN A 415 -27.65 -0.29 -3.13
CA ASN A 415 -28.54 0.35 -2.15
C ASN A 415 -27.90 1.50 -1.40
N LEU A 416 -26.60 1.38 -1.05
CA LEU A 416 -25.82 2.48 -0.47
C LEU A 416 -25.82 3.66 -1.43
N ARG A 417 -25.41 3.45 -2.69
CA ARG A 417 -25.36 4.50 -3.71
C ARG A 417 -26.73 5.11 -3.97
N ARG A 418 -27.80 4.30 -4.08
CA ARG A 418 -29.17 4.78 -4.25
C ARG A 418 -29.57 5.79 -3.19
N ARG A 419 -29.29 5.48 -1.91
CA ARG A 419 -29.65 6.38 -0.80
C ARG A 419 -28.77 7.62 -0.80
N MET A 420 -27.47 7.50 -1.05
CA MET A 420 -26.56 8.64 -1.11
C MET A 420 -26.90 9.60 -2.25
N VAL A 421 -27.24 9.08 -3.44
CA VAL A 421 -27.69 9.89 -4.57
C VAL A 421 -29.04 10.55 -4.26
N ALA A 422 -29.99 9.81 -3.67
CA ALA A 422 -31.29 10.35 -3.28
C ALA A 422 -31.19 11.45 -2.20
N ASP A 423 -30.22 11.31 -1.28
CA ASP A 423 -29.91 12.34 -0.27
C ASP A 423 -29.12 13.51 -0.86
N GLY A 424 -28.55 13.36 -2.06
CA GLY A 424 -27.76 14.39 -2.77
C GLY A 424 -26.44 14.71 -2.06
N VAL A 425 -25.81 13.73 -1.43
CA VAL A 425 -24.53 13.92 -0.72
C VAL A 425 -23.28 13.69 -1.59
N ILE A 426 -23.46 13.12 -2.79
CA ILE A 426 -22.38 12.90 -3.76
C ILE A 426 -22.31 14.10 -4.70
N GLU A 427 -21.22 14.82 -4.67
CA GLU A 427 -20.99 15.99 -5.52
C GLU A 427 -20.28 15.57 -6.82
N ALA A 428 -19.19 14.81 -6.71
CA ALA A 428 -18.45 14.35 -7.87
C ALA A 428 -17.80 12.98 -7.65
N ILE A 429 -17.52 12.29 -8.76
CA ILE A 429 -16.67 11.10 -8.83
C ILE A 429 -15.58 11.34 -9.87
N ILE A 430 -14.33 11.16 -9.49
CA ILE A 430 -13.15 11.42 -10.33
C ILE A 430 -12.38 10.12 -10.45
N SER A 431 -12.39 9.50 -11.62
CA SER A 431 -11.59 8.30 -11.90
C SER A 431 -10.15 8.68 -12.21
N LEU A 432 -9.20 8.13 -11.47
CA LEU A 432 -7.78 8.44 -11.59
C LEU A 432 -7.04 7.45 -12.50
N PRO A 433 -5.93 7.87 -13.13
CA PRO A 433 -5.01 6.96 -13.78
C PRO A 433 -4.51 5.87 -12.84
N ARG A 434 -4.00 4.76 -13.36
CA ARG A 434 -3.39 3.71 -12.54
C ARG A 434 -2.11 4.22 -11.84
N ARG A 435 -1.62 3.47 -10.85
CA ARG A 435 -0.36 3.75 -10.12
C ARG A 435 -0.37 5.06 -9.32
N GLN A 436 -1.49 5.41 -8.75
CA GLN A 436 -1.61 6.58 -7.87
C GLN A 436 -0.96 6.36 -6.49
N LEU A 437 -0.78 5.13 -6.09
CA LEU A 437 -0.03 4.71 -4.90
C LEU A 437 1.21 3.92 -5.34
N ARG A 438 2.32 4.09 -4.64
CA ARG A 438 3.65 3.59 -5.03
C ARG A 438 3.71 2.06 -5.21
N ASP A 439 3.03 1.32 -4.33
CA ASP A 439 3.16 -0.14 -4.24
C ASP A 439 1.97 -0.89 -4.86
N THR A 440 1.07 -0.21 -5.54
CA THR A 440 -0.10 -0.84 -6.14
C THR A 440 -0.48 -0.21 -7.47
N SER A 441 -0.89 -1.05 -8.42
CA SER A 441 -1.51 -0.61 -9.66
C SER A 441 -3.04 -0.58 -9.60
N ILE A 442 -3.62 -0.72 -8.39
CA ILE A 442 -5.07 -0.68 -8.21
C ILE A 442 -5.57 0.71 -8.64
N PRO A 443 -6.53 0.80 -9.58
CA PRO A 443 -7.13 2.07 -9.93
C PRO A 443 -7.94 2.61 -8.75
N LEU A 444 -8.02 3.94 -8.65
CA LEU A 444 -8.74 4.63 -7.59
C LEU A 444 -9.63 5.71 -8.17
N ASP A 445 -10.76 5.93 -7.49
CA ASP A 445 -11.65 7.06 -7.71
C ASP A 445 -11.59 7.98 -6.49
N ILE A 446 -11.60 9.30 -6.70
CA ILE A 446 -11.85 10.24 -5.61
C ILE A 446 -13.34 10.55 -5.61
N TRP A 447 -13.99 10.28 -4.49
CA TRP A 447 -15.38 10.68 -4.24
C TRP A 447 -15.39 12.00 -3.50
N VAL A 448 -16.08 12.98 -4.07
CA VAL A 448 -16.31 14.29 -3.46
C VAL A 448 -17.69 14.29 -2.85
N LEU A 449 -17.73 14.49 -1.53
CA LEU A 449 -18.96 14.45 -0.74
C LEU A 449 -19.23 15.80 -0.11
N SER A 450 -20.50 16.17 -0.03
CA SER A 450 -20.94 17.40 0.65
C SER A 450 -22.17 17.10 1.51
N HIS A 451 -22.38 17.94 2.51
CA HIS A 451 -23.53 17.83 3.40
C HIS A 451 -24.25 19.18 3.50
N GLY A 452 -25.57 19.17 3.49
CA GLY A 452 -26.39 20.37 3.67
C GLY A 452 -27.01 20.92 2.39
N THR A 453 -26.26 21.08 1.31
CA THR A 453 -26.84 21.43 0.00
C THR A 453 -27.10 20.16 -0.80
N LYS A 454 -28.38 19.84 -1.01
CA LYS A 454 -28.74 18.64 -1.77
C LYS A 454 -28.31 18.80 -3.23
N GLN A 455 -27.42 17.93 -3.69
CA GLN A 455 -27.02 17.87 -5.09
C GLN A 455 -28.13 17.24 -5.94
N ASN A 456 -28.48 17.88 -7.04
CA ASN A 456 -29.42 17.32 -8.03
C ASN A 456 -28.69 16.59 -9.16
N ARG A 457 -27.39 16.81 -9.29
CA ARG A 457 -26.49 16.22 -10.29
C ARG A 457 -25.27 15.67 -9.60
N VAL A 458 -24.66 14.68 -10.23
CA VAL A 458 -23.34 14.18 -9.87
C VAL A 458 -22.37 14.55 -10.99
N HIS A 459 -21.28 15.21 -10.65
CA HIS A 459 -20.24 15.57 -11.60
C HIS A 459 -19.28 14.39 -11.78
N LEU A 460 -19.27 13.77 -12.95
CA LEU A 460 -18.43 12.64 -13.28
C LEU A 460 -17.24 13.08 -14.11
N ILE A 461 -16.03 12.72 -13.71
CA ILE A 461 -14.78 13.12 -14.37
C ILE A 461 -13.96 11.87 -14.67
N ASP A 462 -13.57 11.68 -15.91
CA ASP A 462 -12.70 10.59 -16.37
C ASP A 462 -11.29 11.09 -16.61
N CYS A 463 -10.40 10.90 -15.63
CA CYS A 463 -8.97 11.09 -15.79
C CYS A 463 -8.25 9.77 -16.07
N ALA A 464 -8.91 8.63 -15.94
CA ALA A 464 -8.30 7.31 -16.12
C ALA A 464 -7.92 7.04 -17.60
N SER A 465 -8.68 7.63 -18.52
CA SER A 465 -8.43 7.52 -19.98
C SER A 465 -7.46 8.58 -20.52
N ALA A 466 -6.98 9.52 -19.69
CA ALA A 466 -5.95 10.46 -20.09
C ALA A 466 -4.67 9.67 -20.41
N THR A 467 -4.14 9.87 -21.61
CA THR A 467 -2.90 9.22 -22.06
C THR A 467 -1.75 9.54 -21.11
N GLU A 468 -0.77 8.64 -21.01
CA GLU A 468 0.43 8.76 -20.16
C GLU A 468 1.23 10.07 -20.38
N GLU A 469 0.91 10.84 -21.41
CA GLU A 469 1.54 12.12 -21.74
C GLU A 469 0.93 13.34 -21.01
N ALA A 470 -0.17 13.19 -20.28
CA ALA A 470 -0.65 14.28 -19.42
C ALA A 470 0.35 14.45 -18.26
N PRO A 471 1.06 15.60 -18.15
CA PRO A 471 2.08 15.76 -17.12
C PRO A 471 1.43 15.59 -15.74
N GLN A 472 1.93 14.63 -14.98
CA GLN A 472 1.47 14.35 -13.59
C GLN A 472 1.49 15.63 -12.72
N GLU A 473 2.35 16.58 -13.06
CA GLU A 473 2.48 17.86 -12.39
C GLU A 473 1.26 18.81 -12.57
N GLY A 474 0.51 18.68 -13.63
CA GLY A 474 -0.69 19.51 -13.90
C GLY A 474 -2.00 18.93 -13.34
N LEU A 475 -2.03 17.64 -13.00
CA LEU A 475 -3.24 16.93 -12.57
C LEU A 475 -3.88 17.52 -11.31
N PRO A 476 -3.14 17.91 -10.24
CA PRO A 476 -3.72 18.47 -9.02
C PRO A 476 -4.47 19.77 -9.22
N VAL A 477 -3.91 20.69 -10.02
CA VAL A 477 -4.52 21.99 -10.32
C VAL A 477 -5.79 21.80 -11.13
N TYR A 478 -5.75 20.90 -12.10
CA TYR A 478 -6.87 20.55 -12.97
C TYR A 478 -8.06 19.94 -12.21
N LEU A 479 -7.82 19.08 -11.22
CA LEU A 479 -8.88 18.43 -10.45
C LEU A 479 -9.51 19.37 -9.41
N ALA A 480 -8.83 20.42 -9.02
CA ALA A 480 -9.40 21.47 -8.18
C ALA A 480 -10.32 22.43 -8.97
N GLU A 481 -10.00 22.71 -10.22
CA GLU A 481 -10.74 23.63 -11.09
C GLU A 481 -12.12 23.12 -11.56
N PRO A 482 -12.31 21.85 -11.98
CA PRO A 482 -13.61 21.35 -12.43
C PRO A 482 -14.71 21.49 -11.38
N LEU A 483 -14.38 21.32 -10.10
CA LEU A 483 -15.32 21.50 -9.01
C LEU A 483 -15.76 22.97 -8.83
N ASN A 484 -15.03 23.90 -9.43
CA ASN A 484 -15.34 25.33 -9.47
C ASN A 484 -15.96 25.78 -10.81
N GLY A 485 -16.31 24.86 -11.70
CA GLY A 485 -16.94 25.14 -12.99
C GLY A 485 -16.01 25.37 -14.18
N TYR A 486 -14.73 24.99 -14.07
CA TYR A 486 -13.76 25.08 -15.16
C TYR A 486 -13.58 23.72 -15.87
N ALA A 487 -13.93 23.68 -17.15
CA ALA A 487 -13.65 22.53 -18.02
C ALA A 487 -12.69 22.97 -19.13
N ASP A 488 -11.41 22.60 -19.00
CA ASP A 488 -10.36 22.98 -19.96
C ASP A 488 -10.03 21.84 -20.94
N GLY A 489 -11.00 21.13 -21.44
CA GLY A 489 -10.84 20.21 -22.58
C GLY A 489 -9.84 19.03 -22.45
N LYS A 490 -9.05 18.97 -21.38
CA LYS A 490 -8.05 17.89 -21.18
C LYS A 490 -8.65 16.61 -20.59
N TYR A 491 -9.70 16.74 -19.78
CA TYR A 491 -10.39 15.61 -19.18
C TYR A 491 -11.82 15.56 -19.67
N ARG A 492 -12.33 14.35 -19.85
CA ARG A 492 -13.72 14.14 -20.18
C ARG A 492 -14.54 14.21 -18.90
N TRP A 493 -15.64 14.89 -18.96
CA TRP A 493 -16.55 15.02 -17.82
C TRP A 493 -18.00 15.12 -18.27
N MET A 494 -18.91 14.83 -17.36
CA MET A 494 -20.33 14.93 -17.59
C MET A 494 -21.07 15.18 -16.28
N ASP A 495 -22.05 16.09 -16.31
CA ASP A 495 -23.04 16.23 -15.26
C ASP A 495 -24.19 15.28 -15.51
N VAL A 496 -24.44 14.37 -14.58
CA VAL A 496 -25.54 13.41 -14.68
C VAL A 496 -26.59 13.73 -13.63
N GLU A 497 -27.85 13.89 -14.07
CA GLU A 497 -28.95 14.14 -13.17
C GLU A 497 -29.12 12.97 -12.20
N CYS A 498 -29.34 13.27 -10.92
CA CYS A 498 -29.57 12.22 -9.92
C CYS A 498 -30.77 11.33 -10.28
N ALA A 499 -31.77 11.86 -10.98
CA ALA A 499 -32.92 11.10 -11.45
C ALA A 499 -32.51 10.00 -12.46
N ASP A 500 -31.58 10.30 -13.37
CA ASP A 500 -31.10 9.35 -14.37
C ASP A 500 -30.24 8.25 -13.71
N ILE A 501 -29.40 8.61 -12.75
CA ILE A 501 -28.64 7.64 -11.95
C ILE A 501 -29.57 6.71 -11.17
N LEU A 502 -30.65 7.26 -10.57
CA LEU A 502 -31.62 6.47 -9.82
C LEU A 502 -32.50 5.59 -10.71
N ALA A 503 -32.66 5.92 -11.98
CA ALA A 503 -33.32 5.10 -12.99
C ALA A 503 -32.45 3.96 -13.52
N ASP A 504 -31.13 4.04 -13.32
CA ASP A 504 -30.20 2.99 -13.71
C ASP A 504 -30.36 1.74 -12.84
N GLU A 505 -30.44 0.57 -13.45
CA GLU A 505 -30.64 -0.72 -12.77
C GLU A 505 -29.59 -0.96 -11.67
N ASN A 506 -28.32 -0.63 -11.93
CA ASN A 506 -27.19 -0.86 -11.04
C ASN A 506 -26.79 0.37 -10.20
N ILE A 507 -27.45 1.52 -10.40
CA ILE A 507 -27.08 2.79 -9.77
C ILE A 507 -25.60 3.07 -9.97
N SER A 508 -25.13 2.94 -11.19
CA SER A 508 -23.70 3.10 -11.49
C SER A 508 -23.29 4.58 -11.46
N LEU A 509 -22.17 4.84 -10.79
CA LEU A 509 -21.52 6.15 -10.72
C LEU A 509 -20.18 6.16 -11.44
N ALA A 510 -19.86 5.12 -12.21
CA ALA A 510 -18.61 5.04 -12.95
C ALA A 510 -18.61 6.02 -14.13
N PRO A 511 -17.61 6.91 -14.25
CA PRO A 511 -17.56 7.91 -15.33
C PRO A 511 -17.59 7.30 -16.73
N ASP A 512 -16.91 6.19 -16.95
CA ASP A 512 -16.85 5.49 -18.26
C ASP A 512 -18.21 5.00 -18.76
N LYS A 513 -19.19 4.84 -17.88
CA LYS A 513 -20.56 4.49 -18.25
C LYS A 513 -21.31 5.67 -18.87
N TRP A 514 -21.05 6.87 -18.40
CA TRP A 514 -21.83 8.07 -18.73
C TRP A 514 -21.11 8.97 -19.76
N ILE A 515 -19.80 8.99 -19.74
CA ILE A 515 -18.97 9.86 -20.57
C ILE A 515 -18.68 9.18 -21.91
N LYS A 516 -19.05 9.82 -23.00
CA LYS A 516 -18.81 9.33 -24.36
C LYS A 516 -17.30 9.30 -24.68
N PRO A 517 -16.73 8.19 -25.16
CA PRO A 517 -15.34 8.17 -25.64
C PRO A 517 -15.12 9.11 -26.83
N GLU A 518 -13.96 9.75 -26.90
CA GLU A 518 -13.58 10.59 -28.06
C GLU A 518 -13.58 9.80 -29.37
N GLY A 519 -14.08 10.43 -30.44
CA GLY A 519 -14.13 9.81 -31.76
C GLY A 519 -15.17 8.70 -31.93
N MET A 520 -16.03 8.44 -30.92
CA MET A 520 -17.03 7.43 -30.99
C MET A 520 -18.12 7.79 -32.02
N ASN A 521 -18.26 6.97 -33.06
CA ASN A 521 -19.43 6.99 -33.94
C ASN A 521 -20.41 5.89 -33.47
N PRO A 522 -21.53 6.23 -32.79
CA PRO A 522 -22.46 5.24 -32.26
C PRO A 522 -22.98 4.25 -33.30
N LYS A 523 -23.18 4.71 -34.56
CA LYS A 523 -23.67 3.84 -35.64
C LYS A 523 -22.64 2.79 -36.03
N ASN A 524 -21.36 3.17 -36.11
CA ASN A 524 -20.29 2.23 -36.47
C ASN A 524 -20.10 1.20 -35.37
N ILE A 525 -20.10 1.64 -34.10
CA ILE A 525 -19.96 0.74 -32.93
C ILE A 525 -21.15 -0.22 -32.83
N CYS A 526 -22.37 0.26 -33.06
CA CYS A 526 -23.55 -0.61 -33.11
C CYS A 526 -23.42 -1.66 -34.20
N PHE A 527 -22.92 -1.26 -35.37
CA PHE A 527 -22.74 -2.18 -36.51
C PHE A 527 -21.66 -3.23 -36.23
N GLU A 528 -20.48 -2.79 -35.77
CA GLU A 528 -19.36 -3.67 -35.40
C GLU A 528 -19.74 -4.63 -34.26
N SER A 529 -20.29 -4.10 -33.18
CA SER A 529 -20.72 -4.92 -32.02
C SER A 529 -21.82 -5.92 -32.41
N SER A 530 -22.74 -5.55 -33.31
CA SER A 530 -23.79 -6.45 -33.79
C SER A 530 -23.23 -7.58 -34.65
N ALA A 531 -22.21 -7.30 -35.46
CA ALA A 531 -21.51 -8.31 -36.28
C ALA A 531 -20.79 -9.32 -35.36
N GLU A 532 -20.02 -8.84 -34.41
CA GLU A 532 -19.29 -9.66 -33.43
C GLU A 532 -20.24 -10.52 -32.59
N ILE A 533 -21.34 -9.94 -32.08
CA ILE A 533 -22.37 -10.68 -31.35
C ILE A 533 -22.97 -11.79 -32.21
N SER A 534 -23.19 -11.51 -33.51
CA SER A 534 -23.75 -12.51 -34.45
C SER A 534 -22.77 -13.64 -34.69
N GLU A 535 -21.47 -13.36 -34.86
CA GLU A 535 -20.43 -14.37 -34.99
C GLU A 535 -20.31 -15.22 -33.73
N ILE A 536 -20.25 -14.60 -32.53
CA ILE A 536 -20.18 -15.31 -31.25
C ILE A 536 -21.42 -16.20 -31.09
N ARG A 537 -22.62 -15.71 -31.45
CA ARG A 537 -23.84 -16.50 -31.38
C ARG A 537 -23.79 -17.72 -32.29
N GLN A 538 -23.20 -17.58 -33.49
CA GLN A 538 -23.00 -18.71 -34.39
C GLN A 538 -22.05 -19.74 -33.79
N ARG A 539 -20.93 -19.30 -33.20
CA ARG A 539 -19.95 -20.19 -32.53
C ARG A 539 -20.53 -20.86 -31.29
N LEU A 540 -21.31 -20.13 -30.49
CA LEU A 540 -22.03 -20.71 -29.33
C LEU A 540 -23.08 -21.74 -29.76
N GLY A 541 -23.73 -21.57 -30.92
CA GLY A 541 -24.66 -22.56 -31.47
C GLY A 541 -23.98 -23.90 -31.85
N GLN A 542 -22.69 -23.90 -32.15
CA GLN A 542 -21.91 -25.11 -32.42
C GLN A 542 -21.60 -25.91 -31.12
N VAL A 543 -21.73 -25.29 -29.96
CA VAL A 543 -21.56 -25.98 -28.66
C VAL A 543 -22.65 -27.02 -28.40
N ASP A 544 -23.82 -26.88 -29.04
CA ASP A 544 -24.93 -27.84 -28.94
C ASP A 544 -24.83 -29.03 -29.93
N ASP A 545 -23.78 -29.09 -30.74
CA ASP A 545 -23.54 -30.20 -31.67
C ASP A 545 -23.29 -31.51 -30.89
N GLU A 546 -23.75 -32.64 -31.46
CA GLU A 546 -23.56 -33.99 -30.87
C GLU A 546 -22.08 -34.40 -30.72
N SER A 547 -21.18 -33.76 -31.48
CA SER A 547 -19.73 -33.95 -31.38
C SER A 547 -19.04 -33.20 -30.27
N ASN A 548 -19.76 -32.35 -29.49
CA ASN A 548 -19.14 -31.49 -28.49
C ASN A 548 -18.68 -32.27 -27.24
N PRO A 549 -17.38 -32.20 -26.89
CA PRO A 549 -16.80 -32.92 -25.75
C PRO A 549 -17.49 -32.64 -24.40
N LEU A 550 -18.13 -31.49 -24.22
CA LEU A 550 -18.82 -31.12 -22.98
C LEU A 550 -20.01 -32.03 -22.62
N ARG A 551 -20.60 -32.72 -23.60
CA ARG A 551 -21.71 -33.67 -23.36
C ARG A 551 -21.26 -34.93 -22.61
N ASP A 552 -20.01 -35.32 -22.72
CA ASP A 552 -19.45 -36.51 -22.09
C ASP A 552 -18.89 -36.28 -20.67
N LEU A 553 -18.96 -35.05 -20.17
CA LEU A 553 -18.40 -34.62 -18.87
C LEU A 553 -18.83 -35.49 -17.68
N PRO A 554 -20.11 -35.87 -17.48
CA PRO A 554 -20.52 -36.64 -16.31
C PRO A 554 -19.88 -38.00 -16.19
N ASN A 555 -19.72 -38.71 -17.32
CA ASN A 555 -19.16 -40.05 -17.35
C ASN A 555 -17.62 -40.06 -17.13
N SER A 556 -16.96 -39.03 -17.60
CA SER A 556 -15.51 -38.86 -17.47
C SER A 556 -15.05 -38.55 -16.05
N LEU A 557 -15.83 -37.73 -15.31
CA LEU A 557 -15.50 -37.38 -13.94
C LEU A 557 -15.74 -38.48 -12.92
N THR A 558 -16.72 -39.37 -13.16
CA THR A 558 -17.02 -40.49 -12.25
C THR A 558 -15.85 -41.48 -12.12
N ASN A 559 -15.09 -41.65 -13.20
CA ASN A 559 -13.96 -42.58 -13.24
C ASN A 559 -12.68 -42.03 -12.58
N MET A 560 -12.59 -40.73 -12.29
CA MET A 560 -11.43 -40.13 -11.60
C MET A 560 -11.43 -40.39 -10.09
N LYS A 561 -12.59 -40.61 -9.49
CA LYS A 561 -12.78 -40.67 -8.03
C LYS A 561 -12.12 -41.89 -7.37
N GLU A 562 -11.81 -42.91 -8.15
CA GLU A 562 -11.20 -44.19 -7.69
C GLU A 562 -9.74 -44.36 -8.16
N SER A 563 -9.15 -43.32 -8.77
CA SER A 563 -7.80 -43.42 -9.33
C SER A 563 -6.74 -43.34 -8.22
N ARG A 564 -5.65 -44.08 -8.39
CA ARG A 564 -4.44 -43.89 -7.58
C ARG A 564 -3.93 -42.48 -7.78
N VAL A 565 -3.40 -41.87 -6.73
CA VAL A 565 -2.87 -40.49 -6.73
C VAL A 565 -1.37 -40.56 -6.51
N PHE A 566 -0.60 -39.78 -7.27
CA PHE A 566 0.81 -39.48 -7.00
C PHE A 566 0.94 -38.02 -6.55
N THR A 567 1.81 -37.81 -5.57
CA THR A 567 2.29 -36.44 -5.27
C THR A 567 3.36 -36.02 -6.26
N LEU A 568 3.53 -34.74 -6.50
CA LEU A 568 4.67 -34.25 -7.31
C LEU A 568 6.01 -34.68 -6.71
N ARG A 569 6.10 -34.83 -5.40
CA ARG A 569 7.28 -35.33 -4.70
C ARG A 569 7.64 -36.73 -5.18
N GLU A 570 6.67 -37.63 -5.21
CA GLU A 570 6.88 -39.02 -5.69
C GLU A 570 7.34 -39.06 -7.16
N LEU A 571 6.77 -38.20 -8.01
CA LEU A 571 7.16 -38.10 -9.42
C LEU A 571 8.57 -37.51 -9.61
N VAL A 572 8.96 -36.58 -8.78
CA VAL A 572 10.32 -36.01 -8.81
C VAL A 572 11.33 -37.00 -8.28
N ASP A 573 11.02 -37.71 -7.19
CA ASP A 573 11.90 -38.71 -6.57
C ASP A 573 12.07 -39.94 -7.48
N SER A 574 11.05 -40.32 -8.23
CA SER A 574 11.12 -41.41 -9.25
C SER A 574 11.75 -40.95 -10.57
N ASN A 575 12.13 -39.69 -10.71
CA ASN A 575 12.67 -39.09 -11.93
C ASN A 575 11.68 -39.07 -13.11
N GLU A 576 10.38 -39.15 -12.85
CA GLU A 576 9.32 -39.00 -13.86
C GLU A 576 8.97 -37.51 -14.09
N ALA A 577 9.37 -36.62 -13.19
CA ALA A 577 9.23 -35.19 -13.34
C ALA A 577 10.47 -34.44 -12.80
N GLU A 578 10.65 -33.20 -13.23
CA GLU A 578 11.69 -32.29 -12.75
C GLU A 578 11.07 -30.95 -12.39
N LEU A 579 11.29 -30.51 -11.14
CA LEU A 579 10.82 -29.19 -10.68
C LEU A 579 11.93 -28.15 -10.85
N ILE A 580 11.72 -27.17 -11.71
CA ILE A 580 12.66 -26.12 -12.09
C ILE A 580 12.22 -24.81 -11.42
N ARG A 581 13.12 -24.15 -10.72
CA ARG A 581 12.84 -22.88 -10.04
C ARG A 581 13.30 -21.72 -10.89
N GLY A 582 12.42 -20.74 -11.12
CA GLY A 582 12.80 -19.49 -11.73
C GLY A 582 13.82 -18.73 -10.87
N ASN A 583 14.78 -18.10 -11.49
CA ASN A 583 15.86 -17.38 -10.82
C ASN A 583 16.16 -16.01 -11.43
N THR A 584 15.38 -15.59 -12.44
CA THR A 584 15.52 -14.25 -13.02
C THR A 584 14.95 -13.22 -12.06
N GLN A 585 15.77 -12.21 -11.73
CA GLN A 585 15.37 -11.06 -10.92
C GLN A 585 14.99 -9.89 -11.83
N SER A 586 14.13 -9.00 -11.33
CA SER A 586 13.81 -7.75 -12.03
C SER A 586 15.06 -6.89 -12.22
N VAL A 587 15.15 -6.21 -13.36
CA VAL A 587 16.28 -5.33 -13.68
C VAL A 587 15.91 -3.89 -13.31
N GLY A 588 16.68 -3.29 -12.38
CA GLY A 588 16.53 -1.89 -11.99
C GLY A 588 15.61 -1.65 -10.77
N ARG A 589 15.50 -0.38 -10.36
CA ARG A 589 14.71 0.05 -9.20
C ARG A 589 13.20 -0.11 -9.38
N ASP A 590 12.72 -0.11 -10.62
CA ASP A 590 11.30 -0.17 -10.95
C ASP A 590 10.77 -1.60 -11.12
N ALA A 591 11.53 -2.61 -10.72
CA ALA A 591 11.15 -4.02 -10.75
C ALA A 591 10.55 -4.50 -12.11
N VAL A 592 11.00 -3.91 -13.22
CA VAL A 592 10.53 -4.26 -14.57
C VAL A 592 11.27 -5.52 -15.05
N TYR A 593 10.51 -6.52 -15.48
CA TYR A 593 11.05 -7.69 -16.18
C TYR A 593 11.12 -7.41 -17.67
N GLN A 594 12.10 -8.05 -18.34
CA GLN A 594 12.16 -8.01 -19.81
C GLN A 594 11.00 -8.82 -20.41
N GLU A 595 10.63 -8.55 -21.64
CA GLU A 595 9.51 -9.17 -22.34
C GLU A 595 9.62 -10.70 -22.53
N ASP A 596 10.80 -11.27 -22.27
CA ASP A 596 11.09 -12.70 -22.34
C ASP A 596 11.01 -13.42 -20.98
N VAL A 597 10.54 -12.77 -19.91
CA VAL A 597 10.48 -13.34 -18.55
C VAL A 597 9.06 -13.64 -18.13
N ILE A 598 8.77 -14.91 -17.85
CA ILE A 598 7.48 -15.35 -17.30
C ILE A 598 7.36 -14.84 -15.85
N THR A 599 6.35 -14.01 -15.62
CA THR A 599 5.97 -13.50 -14.29
C THR A 599 4.60 -14.01 -13.87
N PRO A 600 4.22 -13.93 -12.58
CA PRO A 600 2.87 -14.25 -12.13
C PRO A 600 1.76 -13.47 -12.83
N GLN A 601 2.04 -12.25 -13.29
CA GLN A 601 1.11 -11.42 -14.03
C GLN A 601 0.89 -11.99 -15.44
N ILE A 602 1.96 -12.29 -16.18
CA ILE A 602 1.91 -12.87 -17.52
C ILE A 602 1.18 -14.23 -17.51
N LEU A 603 1.38 -15.06 -16.48
CA LEU A 603 0.61 -16.30 -16.35
C LEU A 603 -0.90 -16.04 -16.25
N SER A 604 -1.34 -14.91 -15.70
CA SER A 604 -2.76 -14.58 -15.57
C SER A 604 -3.36 -13.94 -16.82
N GLU A 605 -2.54 -13.19 -17.56
CA GLU A 605 -2.95 -12.42 -18.76
C GLU A 605 -2.81 -13.24 -20.04
N GLY A 606 -2.01 -14.32 -20.01
CA GLY A 606 -1.68 -15.17 -21.14
C GLY A 606 -0.25 -14.94 -21.64
N MET A 607 0.37 -16.02 -22.17
CA MET A 607 1.78 -16.01 -22.58
C MET A 607 2.00 -15.54 -24.04
N ALA A 608 0.95 -15.18 -24.74
CA ALA A 608 1.02 -14.86 -26.19
C ALA A 608 1.89 -13.63 -26.54
N SER A 609 2.18 -12.75 -25.56
CA SER A 609 3.01 -11.56 -25.77
C SER A 609 4.50 -11.78 -25.47
N LEU A 610 4.89 -12.97 -25.00
CA LEU A 610 6.27 -13.25 -24.65
C LEU A 610 7.18 -13.41 -25.89
N THR A 611 8.39 -12.87 -25.78
CA THR A 611 9.45 -13.06 -26.76
C THR A 611 10.43 -14.12 -26.27
N LYS A 612 11.05 -14.88 -27.21
CA LYS A 612 12.07 -15.85 -26.82
C LYS A 612 13.34 -15.16 -26.31
N SER A 613 13.89 -15.71 -25.26
CA SER A 613 15.11 -15.19 -24.66
C SER A 613 16.30 -15.34 -25.63
N GLY A 614 17.00 -14.25 -25.85
CA GLY A 614 18.21 -14.21 -26.69
C GLY A 614 19.43 -14.79 -25.96
N ASN A 615 20.38 -13.94 -25.56
CA ASN A 615 21.56 -14.36 -24.79
C ASN A 615 21.21 -14.57 -23.32
N VAL A 616 21.17 -15.84 -22.89
CA VAL A 616 20.88 -16.23 -21.50
C VAL A 616 22.17 -16.45 -20.73
N GLY A 617 22.25 -15.92 -19.52
CA GLY A 617 23.37 -16.13 -18.62
C GLY A 617 23.52 -17.60 -18.23
N LYS A 618 24.75 -18.11 -18.08
CA LYS A 618 25.07 -19.52 -17.75
C LYS A 618 24.36 -20.07 -16.48
N ARG A 619 23.69 -19.25 -15.69
CA ARG A 619 23.01 -19.61 -14.45
C ARG A 619 21.50 -19.44 -14.49
N GLU A 620 20.95 -18.94 -15.58
CA GLU A 620 19.50 -18.71 -15.71
C GLU A 620 18.84 -19.97 -16.28
N HIS A 621 17.70 -20.33 -15.67
CA HIS A 621 16.88 -21.44 -16.14
C HIS A 621 15.88 -20.93 -17.18
N ILE A 622 15.82 -21.62 -18.31
CA ILE A 622 14.86 -21.39 -19.38
C ILE A 622 13.91 -22.57 -19.51
N THR A 623 12.69 -22.26 -19.92
CA THR A 623 11.67 -23.26 -20.21
C THR A 623 12.00 -24.04 -21.48
N GLU A 624 11.53 -25.28 -21.55
CA GLU A 624 11.48 -26.08 -22.76
C GLU A 624 10.02 -26.26 -23.22
N PRO A 625 9.79 -26.54 -24.51
CA PRO A 625 8.44 -26.84 -25.00
C PRO A 625 7.78 -27.96 -24.22
N GLY A 626 6.58 -27.69 -23.68
CA GLY A 626 5.84 -28.66 -22.84
C GLY A 626 6.06 -28.49 -21.33
N ASP A 627 6.91 -27.57 -20.87
CA ASP A 627 7.04 -27.23 -19.46
C ASP A 627 5.74 -26.64 -18.93
N ILE A 628 5.30 -27.09 -17.76
CA ILE A 628 4.11 -26.58 -17.08
C ILE A 628 4.56 -25.51 -16.10
N VAL A 629 4.22 -24.25 -16.40
CA VAL A 629 4.65 -23.09 -15.62
C VAL A 629 3.55 -22.66 -14.68
N PHE A 630 3.87 -22.43 -13.41
CA PHE A 630 2.88 -22.06 -12.41
C PHE A 630 3.45 -21.17 -11.30
N ARG A 631 2.56 -20.51 -10.55
CA ARG A 631 2.95 -19.61 -9.46
C ARG A 631 3.44 -20.38 -8.24
N LYS A 632 4.49 -19.86 -7.61
CA LYS A 632 5.00 -20.37 -6.33
C LYS A 632 4.10 -20.02 -5.13
N LEU A 633 3.36 -18.94 -5.20
CA LEU A 633 2.58 -18.37 -4.10
C LEU A 633 1.15 -18.04 -4.53
N GLY A 634 0.19 -18.19 -3.63
CA GLY A 634 -1.22 -17.87 -3.88
C GLY A 634 -1.98 -19.02 -4.57
N SER A 635 -3.10 -18.71 -5.24
CA SER A 635 -3.84 -19.67 -6.03
C SER A 635 -2.99 -20.16 -7.21
N THR A 636 -2.89 -21.46 -7.39
CA THR A 636 -2.10 -22.04 -8.47
C THR A 636 -2.78 -21.77 -9.80
N HIS A 637 -2.14 -20.96 -10.63
CA HIS A 637 -2.48 -20.79 -12.03
C HIS A 637 -1.37 -21.44 -12.84
N ALA A 638 -1.69 -22.47 -13.58
CA ALA A 638 -0.72 -23.30 -14.31
C ALA A 638 -1.01 -23.24 -15.82
N VAL A 639 0.02 -23.02 -16.62
CA VAL A 639 -0.04 -22.91 -18.07
C VAL A 639 1.08 -23.76 -18.69
N VAL A 640 0.81 -24.39 -19.81
CA VAL A 640 1.85 -25.11 -20.57
C VAL A 640 2.58 -24.11 -21.48
N ASP A 641 3.89 -24.04 -21.36
CA ASP A 641 4.72 -23.30 -22.29
C ASP A 641 4.95 -24.13 -23.56
N VAL A 642 4.15 -23.85 -24.57
CA VAL A 642 4.18 -24.61 -25.85
C VAL A 642 5.43 -24.31 -26.66
N GLU A 643 5.94 -23.08 -26.57
CA GLU A 643 7.07 -22.61 -27.38
C GLU A 643 8.42 -22.86 -26.71
N GLY A 644 8.46 -22.76 -25.39
CA GLY A 644 9.70 -22.79 -24.63
C GLY A 644 10.66 -21.64 -24.95
N GLY A 645 11.78 -21.60 -24.25
CA GLY A 645 12.82 -20.61 -24.47
C GLY A 645 12.63 -19.32 -23.66
N HIS A 646 11.78 -19.32 -22.64
CA HIS A 646 11.49 -18.17 -21.80
C HIS A 646 12.20 -18.28 -20.46
N ARG A 647 12.68 -17.15 -19.91
CA ARG A 647 13.20 -17.06 -18.55
C ARG A 647 12.04 -17.02 -17.56
N MET A 648 12.29 -17.39 -16.31
CA MET A 648 11.27 -17.42 -15.26
C MET A 648 11.68 -16.52 -14.10
N SER A 649 10.74 -15.70 -13.61
CA SER A 649 10.96 -14.93 -12.39
C SER A 649 11.10 -15.86 -11.17
N HIS A 650 11.75 -15.38 -10.11
CA HIS A 650 11.97 -16.15 -8.86
C HIS A 650 10.67 -16.56 -8.14
N THR A 651 9.53 -16.03 -8.54
CA THR A 651 8.18 -16.34 -8.01
C THR A 651 7.41 -17.35 -8.85
N VAL A 652 8.03 -17.87 -9.92
CA VAL A 652 7.46 -18.84 -10.85
C VAL A 652 8.26 -20.13 -10.79
N LEU A 653 7.55 -21.25 -10.98
CA LEU A 653 8.11 -22.60 -11.05
C LEU A 653 7.72 -23.22 -12.39
N ALA A 654 8.56 -24.10 -12.92
CA ALA A 654 8.20 -24.99 -14.03
C ALA A 654 8.30 -26.45 -13.59
N LEU A 655 7.35 -27.26 -14.04
CA LEU A 655 7.37 -28.70 -13.92
C LEU A 655 7.56 -29.29 -15.31
N ARG A 656 8.68 -30.03 -15.48
CA ARG A 656 9.00 -30.74 -16.71
C ARG A 656 8.69 -32.22 -16.51
N MET A 657 7.73 -32.71 -17.27
CA MET A 657 7.41 -34.14 -17.26
C MET A 657 8.41 -34.91 -18.10
N LYS A 658 8.85 -36.06 -17.60
CA LYS A 658 9.80 -36.97 -18.30
C LYS A 658 9.08 -38.24 -18.71
N GLY A 659 9.14 -38.58 -20.00
CA GLY A 659 8.45 -39.73 -20.55
C GLY A 659 7.03 -39.42 -21.05
N ASP A 660 6.36 -40.48 -21.58
CA ASP A 660 5.09 -40.34 -22.33
C ASP A 660 3.84 -40.68 -21.51
N ASN A 661 3.96 -40.81 -20.19
CA ASN A 661 2.85 -41.24 -19.32
C ASN A 661 1.89 -40.08 -18.95
N TRP A 662 2.32 -38.86 -19.14
CA TRP A 662 1.60 -37.68 -18.72
C TRP A 662 1.47 -36.66 -19.84
N ILE A 663 0.27 -36.12 -20.01
CA ILE A 663 -0.01 -35.00 -20.92
C ILE A 663 0.17 -33.69 -20.15
N PRO A 664 1.06 -32.76 -20.57
CA PRO A 664 1.34 -31.54 -19.83
C PRO A 664 0.10 -30.72 -19.52
N GLU A 665 -0.84 -30.57 -20.44
CA GLU A 665 -2.08 -29.84 -20.25
C GLU A 665 -2.98 -30.51 -19.20
N PHE A 666 -3.02 -31.85 -19.14
CA PHE A 666 -3.75 -32.55 -18.11
C PHE A 666 -3.15 -32.29 -16.71
N VAL A 667 -1.82 -32.33 -16.62
CA VAL A 667 -1.12 -31.99 -15.38
C VAL A 667 -1.42 -30.54 -14.96
N ALA A 668 -1.40 -29.60 -15.90
CA ALA A 668 -1.76 -28.19 -15.63
C ALA A 668 -3.19 -28.05 -15.08
N ILE A 669 -4.16 -28.80 -15.61
CA ILE A 669 -5.54 -28.86 -15.10
C ILE A 669 -5.55 -29.38 -13.66
N CYS A 670 -4.84 -30.46 -13.36
CA CYS A 670 -4.79 -31.06 -12.03
C CYS A 670 -4.17 -30.12 -11.00
N LEU A 671 -3.10 -29.40 -11.35
CA LEU A 671 -2.47 -28.42 -10.46
C LEU A 671 -3.43 -27.29 -10.07
N GLN A 672 -4.38 -26.94 -10.92
CA GLN A 672 -5.40 -25.91 -10.68
C GLN A 672 -6.66 -26.46 -10.01
N ALA A 673 -6.78 -27.76 -9.85
CA ALA A 673 -7.97 -28.39 -9.30
C ALA A 673 -8.23 -28.03 -7.85
N ALA A 674 -9.50 -28.05 -7.45
CA ALA A 674 -9.94 -27.59 -6.13
C ALA A 674 -9.29 -28.37 -4.97
N TRP A 675 -9.01 -29.68 -5.14
CA TRP A 675 -8.33 -30.48 -4.13
C TRP A 675 -6.89 -29.99 -3.86
N ASN A 676 -6.16 -29.55 -4.88
CA ASN A 676 -4.83 -28.97 -4.74
C ASN A 676 -4.84 -27.53 -4.19
N GLN A 677 -5.99 -26.87 -4.20
CA GLN A 677 -6.14 -25.49 -3.70
C GLN A 677 -6.60 -25.43 -2.24
N LYS A 678 -7.49 -26.36 -1.82
CA LYS A 678 -8.19 -26.29 -0.53
C LYS A 678 -7.65 -27.28 0.49
N ASP A 679 -7.30 -28.48 0.06
CA ASP A 679 -7.04 -29.62 0.95
C ASP A 679 -5.53 -29.87 1.17
N THR A 680 -4.65 -29.25 0.38
CA THR A 680 -3.20 -29.40 0.55
C THR A 680 -2.72 -28.65 1.80
N PRO A 681 -1.92 -29.30 2.67
CA PRO A 681 -1.38 -28.67 3.87
C PRO A 681 -0.62 -27.38 3.56
N ARG A 682 -0.84 -26.35 4.38
CA ARG A 682 -0.15 -25.08 4.24
C ARG A 682 0.90 -24.93 5.33
N ASN A 683 2.05 -24.36 4.99
CA ASN A 683 3.06 -24.01 5.97
C ASN A 683 2.59 -22.85 6.87
N ILE A 684 3.41 -22.49 7.87
CA ILE A 684 3.12 -21.40 8.83
C ILE A 684 2.84 -20.05 8.13
N ALA A 685 3.37 -19.85 6.91
CA ALA A 685 3.12 -18.67 6.09
C ALA A 685 1.88 -18.80 5.16
N GLY A 686 1.08 -19.85 5.31
CA GLY A 686 -0.11 -20.10 4.49
C GLY A 686 0.18 -20.54 3.06
N GLN A 687 1.38 -21.03 2.77
CA GLN A 687 1.83 -21.46 1.45
C GLN A 687 1.69 -22.97 1.29
N ILE A 688 1.25 -23.40 0.11
CA ILE A 688 1.25 -24.81 -0.30
C ILE A 688 2.67 -25.16 -0.76
N ASP A 689 3.23 -26.28 -0.29
CA ASP A 689 4.43 -26.85 -0.91
C ASP A 689 4.02 -27.45 -2.26
N PRO A 690 4.56 -26.97 -3.38
CA PRO A 690 4.24 -27.53 -4.69
C PRO A 690 4.47 -29.05 -4.81
N LEU A 691 5.41 -29.59 -4.06
CA LEU A 691 5.72 -31.02 -4.05
C LEU A 691 4.63 -31.90 -3.41
N ASP A 692 3.76 -31.29 -2.61
CA ASP A 692 2.64 -31.99 -1.95
C ASP A 692 1.35 -32.00 -2.80
N MET A 693 1.38 -31.38 -3.99
CA MET A 693 0.26 -31.40 -4.93
C MET A 693 0.05 -32.81 -5.53
N GLU A 694 -1.20 -33.17 -5.73
CA GLU A 694 -1.63 -34.48 -6.12
C GLU A 694 -2.06 -34.57 -7.59
N LEU A 695 -1.65 -35.64 -8.28
CA LEU A 695 -2.03 -35.95 -9.64
C LEU A 695 -2.71 -37.33 -9.69
N PRO A 696 -3.97 -37.43 -10.16
CA PRO A 696 -4.63 -38.72 -10.33
C PRO A 696 -4.05 -39.47 -11.52
N VAL A 697 -3.78 -40.77 -11.32
CA VAL A 697 -3.27 -41.64 -12.38
C VAL A 697 -4.44 -42.15 -13.22
N VAL A 698 -4.56 -41.62 -14.43
CA VAL A 698 -5.58 -42.04 -15.39
C VAL A 698 -4.93 -42.40 -16.73
N PRO A 699 -5.55 -43.30 -17.52
CA PRO A 699 -5.01 -43.68 -18.85
C PRO A 699 -4.84 -42.45 -19.75
N LEU A 700 -3.83 -42.50 -20.65
CA LEU A 700 -3.54 -41.38 -21.58
C LEU A 700 -4.74 -40.98 -22.44
N GLU A 701 -5.58 -41.92 -22.84
CA GLU A 701 -6.80 -41.64 -23.60
C GLU A 701 -7.78 -40.76 -22.77
N MET A 702 -7.90 -41.07 -21.47
CA MET A 702 -8.72 -40.29 -20.56
C MET A 702 -8.11 -38.90 -20.32
N GLN A 703 -6.78 -38.81 -20.18
CA GLN A 703 -6.11 -37.51 -20.06
C GLN A 703 -6.39 -36.62 -21.28
N ARG A 704 -6.29 -37.16 -22.51
CA ARG A 704 -6.62 -36.45 -23.77
C ARG A 704 -8.07 -35.94 -23.76
N LYS A 705 -9.00 -36.82 -23.41
CA LYS A 705 -10.42 -36.47 -23.35
C LYS A 705 -10.69 -35.37 -22.34
N LEU A 706 -10.09 -35.38 -21.17
CA LEU A 706 -10.24 -34.35 -20.16
C LEU A 706 -9.64 -33.01 -20.62
N VAL A 707 -8.53 -33.02 -21.34
CA VAL A 707 -7.94 -31.84 -21.95
C VAL A 707 -8.86 -31.23 -23.03
N GLU A 708 -9.47 -32.06 -23.86
CA GLU A 708 -10.43 -31.63 -24.89
C GLU A 708 -11.67 -31.00 -24.25
N ILE A 709 -12.23 -31.60 -23.20
CA ILE A 709 -13.34 -31.08 -22.43
C ILE A 709 -12.99 -29.71 -21.81
N GLN A 710 -11.80 -29.61 -21.18
CA GLN A 710 -11.35 -28.36 -20.58
C GLN A 710 -11.19 -27.24 -21.61
N ARG A 711 -10.57 -27.54 -22.77
CA ARG A 711 -10.43 -26.58 -23.87
C ARG A 711 -11.79 -26.09 -24.38
N ALA A 712 -12.77 -26.98 -24.55
CA ALA A 712 -14.10 -26.62 -24.95
C ALA A 712 -14.82 -25.75 -23.90
N ALA A 713 -14.63 -26.04 -22.63
CA ALA A 713 -15.17 -25.24 -21.53
C ALA A 713 -14.52 -23.83 -21.44
N ASP A 714 -13.22 -23.75 -21.63
CA ASP A 714 -12.49 -22.48 -21.64
C ASP A 714 -12.87 -21.61 -22.86
N GLU A 715 -13.06 -22.23 -24.02
CA GLU A 715 -13.56 -21.54 -25.22
C GLU A 715 -14.97 -21.00 -24.97
N LEU A 716 -15.89 -21.80 -24.42
CA LEU A 716 -17.25 -21.36 -24.08
C LEU A 716 -17.25 -20.18 -23.11
N LYS A 717 -16.40 -20.25 -22.08
CA LYS A 717 -16.22 -19.17 -21.10
C LYS A 717 -15.73 -17.89 -21.77
N HIS A 718 -14.75 -18.00 -22.64
CA HIS A 718 -14.17 -16.85 -23.37
C HIS A 718 -15.20 -16.21 -24.30
N LEU A 719 -15.92 -17.03 -25.10
CA LEU A 719 -16.99 -16.56 -25.99
C LEU A 719 -18.12 -15.88 -25.21
N SER A 720 -18.52 -16.45 -24.08
CA SER A 720 -19.56 -15.87 -23.24
C SER A 720 -19.13 -14.52 -22.65
N ALA A 721 -17.89 -14.40 -22.18
CA ALA A 721 -17.35 -13.14 -21.67
C ALA A 721 -17.27 -12.07 -22.78
N ALA A 722 -16.81 -12.45 -23.99
CA ALA A 722 -16.77 -11.56 -25.14
C ALA A 722 -18.18 -11.10 -25.56
N ALA A 723 -19.18 -12.02 -25.58
CA ALA A 723 -20.56 -11.68 -25.88
C ALA A 723 -21.13 -10.65 -24.90
N VAL A 724 -20.87 -10.79 -23.61
CA VAL A 724 -21.28 -9.82 -22.59
C VAL A 724 -20.60 -8.45 -22.83
N GLY A 725 -19.29 -8.45 -23.14
CA GLY A 725 -18.55 -7.23 -23.44
C GLY A 725 -19.12 -6.47 -24.66
N TYR A 726 -19.31 -7.16 -25.78
CA TYR A 726 -19.88 -6.55 -27.00
C TYR A 726 -21.34 -6.10 -26.79
N ALA A 727 -22.15 -6.86 -26.05
CA ALA A 727 -23.51 -6.45 -25.72
C ALA A 727 -23.52 -5.16 -24.87
N ALA A 728 -22.63 -5.02 -23.91
CA ALA A 728 -22.49 -3.80 -23.13
C ALA A 728 -22.07 -2.61 -24.00
N THR A 729 -21.10 -2.81 -24.90
CA THR A 729 -20.64 -1.79 -25.86
C THR A 729 -21.75 -1.36 -26.80
N PHE A 730 -22.54 -2.31 -27.31
CA PHE A 730 -23.70 -2.06 -28.16
C PHE A 730 -24.77 -1.23 -27.43
N CYS A 731 -25.12 -1.60 -26.20
CA CYS A 731 -26.11 -0.85 -25.39
C CYS A 731 -25.63 0.57 -25.09
N ASN A 732 -24.35 0.77 -24.81
CA ASN A 732 -23.77 2.09 -24.59
C ASN A 732 -23.82 2.94 -25.87
N ALA A 733 -23.48 2.35 -27.03
CA ALA A 733 -23.55 3.05 -28.32
C ALA A 733 -24.99 3.48 -28.69
N ILE A 734 -26.01 2.65 -28.39
CA ILE A 734 -27.42 3.04 -28.57
C ILE A 734 -27.78 4.22 -27.68
N ARG A 735 -27.36 4.21 -26.41
CA ARG A 735 -27.65 5.30 -25.47
C ARG A 735 -27.07 6.62 -25.97
N PHE A 736 -25.80 6.65 -26.35
CA PHE A 736 -25.17 7.85 -26.91
C PHE A 736 -25.78 8.29 -28.23
N GLY A 737 -26.22 7.35 -29.09
CA GLY A 737 -26.90 7.68 -30.34
C GLY A 737 -28.31 8.25 -30.18
N ALA A 738 -29.01 7.93 -29.09
CA ALA A 738 -30.32 8.49 -28.78
C ALA A 738 -30.24 9.97 -28.34
N GLU A 739 -29.13 10.36 -27.70
CA GLU A 739 -28.90 11.76 -27.29
C GLU A 739 -28.61 12.69 -28.48
N GLU A 740 -27.93 12.21 -29.52
CA GLU A 740 -27.65 13.00 -30.76
C GLU A 740 -28.94 13.30 -31.57
N GLY A 741 -30.02 12.60 -31.34
CA GLY A 741 -31.31 12.81 -32.01
C GLY A 741 -32.17 13.95 -31.47
N ASN A 742 -31.80 14.53 -30.31
CA ASN A 742 -32.59 15.53 -29.61
C ASN A 742 -32.08 16.98 -29.69
N ASP A 743 -31.06 17.27 -30.53
CA ASP A 743 -30.69 18.65 -30.82
C ASP A 743 -31.79 19.30 -31.71
N PRO A 744 -32.44 20.42 -31.26
CA PRO A 744 -33.35 21.13 -32.12
C PRO A 744 -32.58 21.69 -33.33
N PRO A 745 -33.15 21.70 -34.52
CA PRO A 745 -32.51 22.30 -35.69
C PRO A 745 -32.24 23.79 -35.42
N ARG A 746 -30.98 24.19 -35.56
CA ARG A 746 -30.56 25.61 -35.51
C ARG A 746 -31.12 26.37 -36.70
#